data_4dce1d98ee04318a15fba3beae25281a
#
_entry.id   4dce1d98ee04318a15fba3beae25281a
#
_cell.length_a   1.000
_cell.length_b   1.000
_cell.length_c   1.000
_cell.angle_alpha   90.00
_cell.angle_beta   90.00
_cell.angle_gamma   90.00
#
_symmetry.space_group_name_H-M   'P 1'
#
loop_
_entity.id
_entity.type
_entity.pdbx_description
1 polymer ?
#
loop_
_entity_poly.entity_id
_entity_poly.type
_entity_poly.pdbx_seq_one_letter_code
_entity_poly.pdbx_strand_id
1 'polypeptide(L)'
;MIGSLRFCNLISTTALATVLSAPFFTAAAQDAGTTALAPIVIQSNQNEDPTAPVKGFVAKTSATATKTGTPLIETQQSISVITTDQLKSQDAETLGQALDYIPGVSGEPFGSDPRFDSPRIRGFDGRQAQFLNGLRLMRTAGAPPIDPYMLERIEVLRGPASVMYGQGNPGGIINLVSKRPVFESFGEFGVQAGSYDTYGTFFDVGGPLGKDSDVAYRLTGLVRTAGAQTDNLNNDRYFIAPAVTWKPDEDTKLTILTSVQHDNPSTPSSLPAALTLYGSGAKRLSRDFFVGDDSFDRSNRTLTNLGYELEHRLNDTWTFQQNLRYQNLDWRYQALGMSTAGLAANGRTINRNATIQDELLNTFNVDNNLIAEFNTGEVEHKALFGLDYRYYDNKVGTQFWRATPLDAFNPIYGSVRLISPTLSTYVDSTMTQVGIYAQDELAYDNWRATAALRQDWADTSGTSTNRLSGVTRSLDKDDQKLTGRAGLSYLFDNGIAPYISYATSFEPVPVPSTGQLLDPTTGKQVEIGIKYQPVGWDGFFSIAAYDLRQRNVPTTVALPSGGTTTEQIGEVRVKGIELEGVTSLADGLNLRAAYTYMKAEIVGGNDDGNRPDNVPANSTSLWLDYSFAQDTALEGFGIGGGVRYVGQRYGDTKNTFDLDGVTLFDAAIHYKKNNMTASLNVKNIADKNYVASCSSFGCTYGDGRTVMGKLTFQW
;
A
#
# COMPACT_ATOMS: atom_id res chain seq x y z
N MET A 1 27.07 53.83 22.92
CA MET A 1 28.45 53.30 22.88
C MET A 1 28.35 51.79 23.06
N ILE A 2 28.89 51.08 22.06
CA ILE A 2 29.20 49.62 22.07
C ILE A 2 27.95 48.71 22.19
N GLY A 3 27.35 48.07 21.21
CA GLY A 3 27.89 47.36 20.05
C GLY A 3 28.03 45.87 20.41
N SER A 4 26.94 45.07 20.36
CA SER A 4 27.05 43.61 20.41
C SER A 4 26.53 42.98 19.08
N LEU A 5 27.49 42.57 18.27
CA LEU A 5 27.28 41.75 17.09
C LEU A 5 26.67 40.38 17.48
N ARG A 6 25.53 40.02 16.91
CA ARG A 6 25.04 38.65 16.88
C ARG A 6 25.63 37.96 15.66
N PHE A 7 26.47 36.98 15.88
CA PHE A 7 26.87 36.02 14.90
C PHE A 7 25.66 35.11 14.53
N CYS A 8 25.27 35.18 13.27
CA CYS A 8 24.28 34.29 12.69
C CYS A 8 24.99 32.98 12.32
N ASN A 9 24.55 31.87 12.89
CA ASN A 9 25.04 30.53 12.54
C ASN A 9 24.58 30.15 11.12
N LEU A 10 25.52 30.19 10.18
CA LEU A 10 25.46 29.56 8.87
C LEU A 10 26.28 28.27 8.94
N ILE A 11 25.67 27.17 9.32
CA ILE A 11 26.24 25.82 9.13
C ILE A 11 25.07 24.88 8.85
N SER A 12 24.79 24.62 7.58
CA SER A 12 24.18 23.35 7.12
C SER A 12 23.81 23.35 5.63
N THR A 13 24.76 23.58 4.72
CA THR A 13 24.56 23.32 3.29
C THR A 13 25.84 22.92 2.57
N THR A 14 26.68 22.06 3.16
CA THR A 14 27.91 21.60 2.51
C THR A 14 28.25 20.14 2.85
N ALA A 15 27.29 19.23 2.73
CA ALA A 15 27.57 17.80 2.91
C ALA A 15 27.10 16.91 1.72
N LEU A 16 26.65 17.48 0.60
CA LEU A 16 26.17 16.69 -0.55
C LEU A 16 26.98 16.89 -1.85
N ALA A 17 28.08 17.64 -1.81
CA ALA A 17 28.86 17.97 -3.01
C ALA A 17 30.22 17.27 -3.12
N THR A 18 30.58 16.35 -2.22
CA THR A 18 31.92 15.76 -2.16
C THR A 18 32.02 14.27 -2.54
N VAL A 19 30.99 13.66 -3.14
CA VAL A 19 31.05 12.24 -3.59
C VAL A 19 31.26 12.08 -5.10
N LEU A 20 31.41 13.15 -5.87
CA LEU A 20 31.50 13.11 -7.35
C LEU A 20 32.90 13.50 -7.91
N SER A 21 33.98 13.35 -7.15
CA SER A 21 35.34 13.50 -7.69
C SER A 21 36.19 12.26 -7.43
N ALA A 22 35.93 11.18 -8.18
CA ALA A 22 36.89 10.09 -8.36
C ALA A 22 37.76 10.42 -9.60
N PRO A 23 39.08 10.24 -9.57
CA PRO A 23 39.96 10.57 -10.68
C PRO A 23 39.75 9.59 -11.84
N PHE A 24 39.57 10.13 -13.03
CA PHE A 24 39.62 9.37 -14.28
C PHE A 24 41.02 8.83 -14.49
N PHE A 25 41.19 7.52 -14.42
CA PHE A 25 42.37 6.84 -14.97
C PHE A 25 42.22 6.77 -16.49
N THR A 26 43.07 7.47 -17.20
CA THR A 26 43.22 7.31 -18.66
C THR A 26 43.96 6.00 -18.92
N ALA A 27 43.24 4.99 -19.35
CA ALA A 27 43.84 3.79 -19.94
C ALA A 27 44.17 4.09 -21.41
N ALA A 28 45.47 3.89 -21.80
CA ALA A 28 45.92 4.01 -23.17
C ALA A 28 45.26 2.93 -24.04
N ALA A 29 44.60 3.35 -25.12
CA ALA A 29 44.03 2.44 -26.11
C ALA A 29 45.15 1.78 -26.91
N GLN A 30 45.20 0.45 -26.87
CA GLN A 30 45.88 -0.34 -27.90
C GLN A 30 44.89 -0.62 -29.04
N ASP A 31 45.29 -0.27 -30.26
CA ASP A 31 44.60 -0.60 -31.51
C ASP A 31 44.37 -2.10 -31.63
N ALA A 32 43.13 -2.54 -31.50
CA ALA A 32 42.66 -3.86 -31.92
C ALA A 32 41.48 -3.66 -32.87
N GLY A 33 41.57 -4.25 -34.03
CA GLY A 33 40.71 -4.08 -35.20
C GLY A 33 39.20 -4.05 -34.89
N THR A 34 38.53 -3.14 -35.54
CA THR A 34 37.07 -2.94 -35.49
C THR A 34 36.35 -4.18 -36.03
N THR A 35 35.99 -5.09 -35.13
CA THR A 35 34.88 -6.01 -35.39
C THR A 35 33.61 -5.24 -35.08
N ALA A 36 32.88 -4.84 -36.10
CA ALA A 36 31.54 -4.27 -35.91
C ALA A 36 30.67 -5.34 -35.19
N LEU A 37 30.44 -5.14 -33.93
CA LEU A 37 29.41 -5.91 -33.20
C LEU A 37 28.07 -5.60 -33.84
N ALA A 38 27.33 -6.66 -34.21
CA ALA A 38 25.95 -6.51 -34.64
C ALA A 38 25.19 -5.68 -33.57
N PRO A 39 24.27 -4.79 -33.98
CA PRO A 39 23.47 -4.05 -33.03
C PRO A 39 22.80 -5.04 -32.08
N ILE A 40 23.05 -4.89 -30.78
CA ILE A 40 22.33 -5.63 -29.75
C ILE A 40 20.91 -5.06 -29.80
N VAL A 41 20.05 -5.73 -30.55
CA VAL A 41 18.61 -5.51 -30.44
C VAL A 41 18.27 -5.91 -29.01
N ILE A 42 17.87 -4.94 -28.17
CA ILE A 42 17.22 -5.23 -26.91
C ILE A 42 15.85 -5.84 -27.30
N GLN A 43 15.83 -7.14 -27.56
CA GLN A 43 14.60 -7.88 -27.43
C GLN A 43 14.29 -7.86 -25.92
N SER A 44 13.47 -6.91 -25.49
CA SER A 44 12.66 -7.13 -24.28
C SER A 44 12.04 -8.49 -24.51
N ASN A 45 12.22 -9.44 -23.59
CA ASN A 45 11.49 -10.70 -23.65
C ASN A 45 10.00 -10.34 -23.52
N GLN A 46 9.34 -10.14 -24.64
CA GLN A 46 7.91 -9.77 -24.74
C GLN A 46 6.99 -10.85 -24.16
N ASN A 47 7.56 -11.96 -23.70
CA ASN A 47 6.84 -13.14 -23.20
C ASN A 47 7.03 -13.40 -21.68
N GLU A 48 7.56 -12.46 -20.89
CA GLU A 48 7.58 -12.66 -19.44
C GLU A 48 6.18 -12.44 -18.87
N ASP A 49 5.61 -13.50 -18.25
CA ASP A 49 4.34 -13.39 -17.50
C ASP A 49 4.49 -12.30 -16.43
N PRO A 50 3.73 -11.18 -16.53
CA PRO A 50 3.87 -10.04 -15.63
C PRO A 50 3.45 -10.37 -14.19
N THR A 51 2.96 -11.57 -13.91
CA THR A 51 2.59 -12.06 -12.58
C THR A 51 3.54 -13.13 -12.05
N ALA A 52 4.54 -13.54 -12.84
CA ALA A 52 5.53 -14.55 -12.44
C ALA A 52 6.47 -14.06 -11.33
N PRO A 53 7.08 -14.99 -10.58
CA PRO A 53 8.14 -14.66 -9.63
C PRO A 53 9.30 -13.89 -10.27
N VAL A 54 9.75 -12.84 -9.61
CA VAL A 54 10.91 -12.03 -10.02
C VAL A 54 12.07 -12.34 -9.10
N LYS A 55 13.23 -12.73 -9.67
CA LYS A 55 14.46 -12.90 -8.91
C LYS A 55 15.15 -11.55 -8.69
N GLY A 56 15.58 -11.28 -7.45
CA GLY A 56 16.19 -10.01 -7.07
C GLY A 56 15.18 -8.89 -6.84
N PHE A 57 15.67 -7.65 -6.90
CA PHE A 57 14.85 -6.46 -6.56
C PHE A 57 14.22 -5.78 -7.78
N VAL A 58 14.72 -6.04 -8.99
CA VAL A 58 14.39 -5.30 -10.21
C VAL A 58 13.35 -6.06 -11.02
N ALA A 59 12.12 -5.57 -11.06
CA ALA A 59 11.09 -6.02 -11.98
C ALA A 59 11.14 -5.18 -13.27
N LYS A 60 10.88 -5.80 -14.43
CA LYS A 60 10.91 -5.15 -15.75
C LYS A 60 9.51 -4.95 -16.33
N THR A 61 8.54 -5.75 -15.88
CA THR A 61 7.16 -5.77 -16.38
C THR A 61 6.15 -5.66 -15.25
N SER A 62 4.97 -5.15 -15.56
CA SER A 62 3.81 -5.13 -14.66
C SER A 62 2.51 -5.09 -15.47
N ALA A 63 1.52 -5.87 -15.07
CA ALA A 63 0.17 -5.77 -15.61
C ALA A 63 -0.66 -4.63 -14.98
N THR A 64 -0.25 -4.06 -13.86
CA THR A 64 -1.07 -3.09 -13.11
C THR A 64 -1.30 -1.78 -13.86
N ALA A 65 -0.35 -1.31 -14.68
CA ALA A 65 -0.52 -0.04 -15.37
C ALA A 65 -1.46 -0.12 -16.59
N THR A 66 -1.46 -1.23 -17.31
CA THR A 66 -2.12 -1.38 -18.62
C THR A 66 -3.02 -2.61 -18.76
N LYS A 67 -2.93 -3.55 -17.82
CA LYS A 67 -3.52 -4.92 -17.87
C LYS A 67 -2.98 -5.82 -18.97
N THR A 68 -2.00 -5.38 -19.74
CA THR A 68 -1.45 -6.04 -20.92
C THR A 68 -0.02 -6.53 -20.73
N GLY A 69 0.56 -6.34 -19.51
CA GLY A 69 1.92 -6.77 -19.22
C GLY A 69 3.02 -5.92 -19.84
N THR A 70 2.72 -4.67 -20.19
CA THR A 70 3.65 -3.73 -20.82
C THR A 70 4.90 -3.50 -19.96
N PRO A 71 6.10 -3.44 -20.58
CA PRO A 71 7.34 -3.12 -19.88
C PRO A 71 7.26 -1.81 -19.10
N LEU A 72 7.86 -1.77 -17.90
CA LEU A 72 7.81 -0.59 -17.03
C LEU A 72 8.39 0.65 -17.73
N ILE A 73 9.41 0.49 -18.58
CA ILE A 73 10.05 1.57 -19.32
C ILE A 73 9.11 2.21 -20.35
N GLU A 74 8.18 1.45 -20.89
CA GLU A 74 7.24 1.88 -21.94
C GLU A 74 5.94 2.48 -21.37
N THR A 75 5.67 2.31 -20.07
CA THR A 75 4.45 2.85 -19.45
C THR A 75 4.59 4.35 -19.16
N GLN A 76 3.59 5.18 -19.48
CA GLN A 76 3.61 6.63 -19.26
C GLN A 76 2.99 7.02 -17.91
N GLN A 77 3.35 6.29 -16.84
CA GLN A 77 2.90 6.55 -15.47
C GLN A 77 3.93 6.03 -14.47
N SER A 78 4.02 6.66 -13.31
CA SER A 78 4.87 6.21 -12.21
C SER A 78 4.35 4.91 -11.63
N ILE A 79 5.19 3.87 -11.62
CA ILE A 79 4.86 2.56 -11.05
C ILE A 79 6.08 2.00 -10.32
N SER A 80 5.85 1.42 -9.15
CA SER A 80 6.85 0.73 -8.34
C SER A 80 6.44 -0.72 -8.15
N VAL A 81 7.39 -1.63 -8.24
CA VAL A 81 7.20 -3.05 -7.93
C VAL A 81 8.08 -3.41 -6.74
N ILE A 82 7.53 -4.09 -5.77
CA ILE A 82 8.21 -4.66 -4.59
C ILE A 82 8.17 -6.17 -4.78
N THR A 83 9.33 -6.78 -5.00
CA THR A 83 9.44 -8.22 -5.25
C THR A 83 9.44 -9.03 -3.95
N THR A 84 9.20 -10.34 -4.04
CA THR A 84 9.32 -11.28 -2.90
C THR A 84 10.69 -11.21 -2.24
N ASP A 85 11.77 -11.09 -3.03
CA ASP A 85 13.13 -10.99 -2.49
C ASP A 85 13.32 -9.72 -1.68
N GLN A 86 12.75 -8.60 -2.12
CA GLN A 86 12.76 -7.36 -1.35
C GLN A 86 11.91 -7.47 -0.08
N LEU A 87 10.69 -8.07 -0.16
CA LEU A 87 9.84 -8.31 1.02
C LEU A 87 10.57 -9.17 2.07
N LYS A 88 11.29 -10.21 1.63
CA LYS A 88 12.10 -11.08 2.50
C LYS A 88 13.29 -10.35 3.10
N SER A 89 14.03 -9.56 2.31
CA SER A 89 15.19 -8.80 2.79
C SER A 89 14.81 -7.77 3.86
N GLN A 90 13.69 -7.07 3.68
CA GLN A 90 13.17 -6.06 4.60
C GLN A 90 12.33 -6.64 5.74
N ASP A 91 12.01 -7.93 5.69
CA ASP A 91 11.10 -8.60 6.64
C ASP A 91 9.78 -7.83 6.83
N ALA A 92 9.10 -7.56 5.71
CA ALA A 92 7.84 -6.83 5.74
C ALA A 92 6.71 -7.73 6.21
N GLU A 93 6.15 -7.47 7.39
CA GLU A 93 5.06 -8.23 8.00
C GLU A 93 3.68 -7.59 7.81
N THR A 94 3.65 -6.32 7.40
CA THR A 94 2.42 -5.57 7.03
C THR A 94 2.60 -4.93 5.67
N LEU A 95 1.49 -4.59 5.01
CA LEU A 95 1.53 -3.80 3.79
C LEU A 95 2.21 -2.44 4.05
N GLY A 96 1.92 -1.81 5.18
CA GLY A 96 2.54 -0.55 5.55
C GLY A 96 4.06 -0.62 5.55
N GLN A 97 4.63 -1.65 6.18
CA GLN A 97 6.08 -1.88 6.20
C GLN A 97 6.67 -2.17 4.82
N ALA A 98 5.95 -2.91 3.96
CA ALA A 98 6.37 -3.16 2.58
C ALA A 98 6.48 -1.86 1.77
N LEU A 99 5.67 -0.86 2.08
CA LEU A 99 5.61 0.42 1.39
C LEU A 99 6.62 1.47 1.89
N ASP A 100 7.34 1.23 2.97
CA ASP A 100 8.25 2.18 3.63
C ASP A 100 9.38 2.72 2.74
N TYR A 101 9.72 1.99 1.67
CA TYR A 101 10.82 2.34 0.76
C TYR A 101 10.31 2.75 -0.64
N ILE A 102 9.03 3.16 -0.74
CA ILE A 102 8.40 3.57 -2.01
C ILE A 102 8.20 5.09 -2.04
N PRO A 103 8.58 5.80 -3.12
CA PRO A 103 8.38 7.23 -3.21
C PRO A 103 6.90 7.59 -3.33
N GLY A 104 6.51 8.72 -2.74
CA GLY A 104 5.13 9.21 -2.77
C GLY A 104 4.15 8.42 -1.91
N VAL A 105 4.63 7.44 -1.13
CA VAL A 105 3.78 6.58 -0.28
C VAL A 105 4.18 6.73 1.19
N SER A 106 3.19 6.81 2.05
CA SER A 106 3.34 6.66 3.50
C SER A 106 2.60 5.39 3.90
N GLY A 107 3.32 4.36 4.34
CA GLY A 107 2.74 3.05 4.65
C GLY A 107 1.81 3.08 5.87
N GLU A 108 2.25 3.69 6.95
CA GLU A 108 1.53 3.79 8.22
C GLU A 108 1.45 5.25 8.73
N PRO A 109 0.79 6.17 7.98
CA PRO A 109 0.78 7.59 8.31
C PRO A 109 0.08 7.92 9.63
N PHE A 110 -0.71 7.00 10.17
CA PHE A 110 -1.44 7.15 11.42
C PHE A 110 -0.82 6.35 12.59
N GLY A 111 0.34 5.73 12.38
CA GLY A 111 0.94 4.72 13.24
C GLY A 111 0.41 3.32 12.92
N SER A 112 1.00 2.31 13.56
CA SER A 112 0.64 0.90 13.35
C SER A 112 -0.77 0.60 13.87
N ASP A 113 -1.59 0.01 13.03
CA ASP A 113 -2.94 -0.45 13.38
C ASP A 113 -3.18 -1.85 12.79
N PRO A 114 -3.22 -2.91 13.60
CA PRO A 114 -3.36 -4.27 13.09
C PRO A 114 -4.72 -4.56 12.46
N ARG A 115 -5.68 -3.64 12.58
CA ARG A 115 -7.02 -3.80 12.00
C ARG A 115 -7.07 -3.47 10.52
N PHE A 116 -6.25 -2.51 10.06
CA PHE A 116 -6.32 -1.96 8.70
C PHE A 116 -4.94 -1.62 8.15
N ASP A 117 -4.75 -1.85 6.88
CA ASP A 117 -3.71 -1.16 6.12
C ASP A 117 -4.27 0.20 5.65
N SER A 118 -3.66 1.28 6.08
CA SER A 118 -4.14 2.64 5.85
C SER A 118 -3.10 3.54 5.16
N PRO A 119 -2.50 3.11 4.04
CA PRO A 119 -1.47 3.88 3.37
C PRO A 119 -2.02 5.18 2.78
N ARG A 120 -1.13 6.15 2.56
CA ARG A 120 -1.40 7.32 1.72
C ARG A 120 -0.52 7.31 0.49
N ILE A 121 -1.09 7.66 -0.66
CA ILE A 121 -0.39 7.76 -1.94
C ILE A 121 -0.47 9.22 -2.40
N ARG A 122 0.68 9.88 -2.61
CA ARG A 122 0.76 11.31 -2.97
C ARG A 122 -0.05 12.21 -2.04
N GLY A 123 -0.09 11.85 -0.74
CA GLY A 123 -0.83 12.58 0.29
C GLY A 123 -2.34 12.27 0.35
N PHE A 124 -2.89 11.48 -0.59
CA PHE A 124 -4.29 11.07 -0.59
C PHE A 124 -4.51 9.75 0.14
N ASP A 125 -5.71 9.59 0.70
CA ASP A 125 -6.10 8.40 1.48
C ASP A 125 -6.14 7.15 0.61
N GLY A 126 -5.22 6.21 0.80
CA GLY A 126 -5.11 4.96 0.06
C GLY A 126 -5.89 3.78 0.66
N ARG A 127 -6.67 3.98 1.74
CA ARG A 127 -7.43 2.89 2.38
C ARG A 127 -8.39 2.18 1.43
N GLN A 128 -8.94 2.90 0.48
CA GLN A 128 -9.85 2.39 -0.55
C GLN A 128 -9.14 2.05 -1.87
N ALA A 129 -7.83 2.25 -1.94
CA ALA A 129 -7.04 2.11 -3.15
C ALA A 129 -6.33 0.75 -3.27
N GLN A 130 -6.75 -0.26 -2.51
CA GLN A 130 -6.11 -1.57 -2.46
C GLN A 130 -6.85 -2.58 -3.33
N PHE A 131 -6.09 -3.34 -4.09
CA PHE A 131 -6.55 -4.37 -5.01
C PHE A 131 -5.82 -5.69 -4.72
N LEU A 132 -6.50 -6.81 -4.93
CA LEU A 132 -5.90 -8.13 -4.91
C LEU A 132 -6.09 -8.74 -6.29
N ASN A 133 -4.97 -9.06 -6.95
CA ASN A 133 -4.96 -9.62 -8.32
C ASN A 133 -5.78 -8.76 -9.32
N GLY A 134 -5.63 -7.43 -9.24
CA GLY A 134 -6.34 -6.50 -10.12
C GLY A 134 -7.80 -6.22 -9.78
N LEU A 135 -8.39 -6.90 -8.79
CA LEU A 135 -9.76 -6.68 -8.34
C LEU A 135 -9.78 -5.97 -6.97
N ARG A 136 -10.64 -4.96 -6.83
CA ARG A 136 -10.67 -4.08 -5.65
C ARG A 136 -11.02 -4.86 -4.38
N LEU A 137 -10.28 -4.60 -3.28
CA LEU A 137 -10.62 -5.01 -1.93
C LEU A 137 -11.60 -3.99 -1.35
N MET A 138 -12.89 -4.28 -1.46
CA MET A 138 -13.95 -3.33 -1.08
C MET A 138 -14.29 -3.46 0.40
N ARG A 139 -14.35 -2.32 1.10
CA ARG A 139 -14.92 -2.17 2.43
C ARG A 139 -15.20 -0.69 2.69
N THR A 140 -16.13 -0.38 3.60
CA THR A 140 -16.51 1.01 3.94
C THR A 140 -15.37 1.81 4.56
N ALA A 141 -14.60 1.23 5.47
CA ALA A 141 -13.61 1.94 6.27
C ALA A 141 -12.22 1.26 6.23
N GLY A 142 -11.62 1.23 5.05
CA GLY A 142 -10.30 0.64 4.82
C GLY A 142 -10.39 -0.82 4.33
N ALA A 143 -9.42 -1.23 3.52
CA ALA A 143 -9.34 -2.61 3.05
C ALA A 143 -8.98 -3.56 4.21
N PRO A 144 -9.48 -4.80 4.19
CA PRO A 144 -9.00 -5.82 5.12
C PRO A 144 -7.53 -6.15 4.77
N PRO A 145 -6.63 -6.22 5.77
CA PRO A 145 -5.23 -6.53 5.54
C PRO A 145 -5.04 -7.91 4.91
N ILE A 146 -4.15 -7.97 3.93
CA ILE A 146 -3.66 -9.22 3.34
C ILE A 146 -2.22 -9.42 3.81
N ASP A 147 -1.90 -10.60 4.32
CA ASP A 147 -0.54 -10.90 4.81
C ASP A 147 0.47 -10.89 3.65
N PRO A 148 1.59 -10.13 3.74
CA PRO A 148 2.60 -10.09 2.68
C PRO A 148 3.18 -11.47 2.31
N TYR A 149 3.17 -12.44 3.22
CA TYR A 149 3.63 -13.80 2.93
C TYR A 149 2.75 -14.54 1.90
N MET A 150 1.47 -14.13 1.72
CA MET A 150 0.62 -14.64 0.62
C MET A 150 0.99 -14.10 -0.75
N LEU A 151 1.83 -13.04 -0.81
CA LEU A 151 2.04 -12.27 -2.02
C LEU A 151 3.34 -12.65 -2.73
N GLU A 152 3.28 -12.65 -4.06
CA GLU A 152 4.45 -12.76 -4.94
C GLU A 152 5.13 -11.39 -5.09
N ARG A 153 4.33 -10.32 -5.16
CA ARG A 153 4.81 -8.95 -5.24
C ARG A 153 3.71 -7.95 -4.92
N ILE A 154 4.10 -6.72 -4.66
CA ILE A 154 3.21 -5.59 -4.45
C ILE A 154 3.55 -4.55 -5.52
N GLU A 155 2.53 -4.05 -6.22
CA GLU A 155 2.68 -3.05 -7.27
C GLU A 155 1.96 -1.77 -6.86
N VAL A 156 2.64 -0.63 -6.95
CA VAL A 156 2.09 0.68 -6.60
C VAL A 156 2.05 1.54 -7.84
N LEU A 157 0.86 1.74 -8.39
CA LEU A 157 0.62 2.65 -9.50
C LEU A 157 0.21 4.01 -8.93
N ARG A 158 1.02 5.05 -9.17
CA ARG A 158 0.80 6.39 -8.62
C ARG A 158 0.09 7.29 -9.62
N GLY A 159 -0.88 8.08 -9.12
CA GLY A 159 -1.78 8.88 -9.93
C GLY A 159 -3.06 8.15 -10.36
N PRO A 160 -4.01 8.84 -11.01
CA PRO A 160 -5.32 8.30 -11.35
C PRO A 160 -5.25 7.03 -12.18
N ALA A 161 -5.95 5.96 -11.75
CA ALA A 161 -6.00 4.66 -12.40
C ALA A 161 -7.42 4.20 -12.79
N SER A 162 -8.41 5.08 -12.66
CA SER A 162 -9.83 4.69 -12.81
C SER A 162 -10.20 4.17 -14.18
N VAL A 163 -9.50 4.59 -15.25
CA VAL A 163 -9.75 4.08 -16.59
C VAL A 163 -9.60 2.56 -16.67
N MET A 164 -8.61 1.99 -15.97
CA MET A 164 -8.39 0.54 -15.99
C MET A 164 -9.12 -0.18 -14.85
N TYR A 165 -9.34 0.52 -13.73
CA TYR A 165 -9.79 -0.07 -12.48
C TYR A 165 -11.15 0.43 -12.00
N GLY A 166 -11.85 1.29 -12.76
CA GLY A 166 -13.12 1.90 -12.40
C GLY A 166 -13.01 2.78 -11.17
N GLN A 167 -13.42 2.27 -10.02
CA GLN A 167 -13.23 3.02 -8.77
C GLN A 167 -11.75 3.10 -8.43
N GLY A 168 -11.21 4.31 -8.36
CA GLY A 168 -9.81 4.52 -8.05
C GLY A 168 -9.55 5.85 -7.37
N ASN A 169 -8.76 5.81 -6.30
CA ASN A 169 -8.31 7.00 -5.62
C ASN A 169 -7.39 7.82 -6.56
N PRO A 170 -7.50 9.15 -6.57
CA PRO A 170 -6.64 9.97 -7.42
C PRO A 170 -5.15 9.85 -7.12
N GLY A 171 -4.77 9.51 -5.89
CA GLY A 171 -3.36 9.27 -5.52
C GLY A 171 -2.75 8.06 -6.23
N GLY A 172 -3.56 7.04 -6.52
CA GLY A 172 -3.13 5.80 -7.15
C GLY A 172 -3.80 4.56 -6.59
N ILE A 173 -3.25 3.40 -6.92
CA ILE A 173 -3.68 2.10 -6.41
C ILE A 173 -2.48 1.27 -5.95
N ILE A 174 -2.75 0.34 -5.03
CA ILE A 174 -1.83 -0.69 -4.57
C ILE A 174 -2.42 -2.02 -4.98
N ASN A 175 -1.76 -2.74 -5.88
CA ASN A 175 -2.16 -4.06 -6.33
C ASN A 175 -1.31 -5.12 -5.65
N LEU A 176 -1.95 -5.97 -4.87
CA LEU A 176 -1.39 -7.11 -4.17
C LEU A 176 -1.48 -8.32 -5.11
N VAL A 177 -0.35 -8.87 -5.51
CA VAL A 177 -0.28 -9.98 -6.45
C VAL A 177 -0.04 -11.27 -5.66
N SER A 178 -1.02 -12.17 -5.64
CA SER A 178 -0.93 -13.44 -4.92
C SER A 178 0.15 -14.34 -5.48
N LYS A 179 0.72 -15.20 -4.66
CA LYS A 179 1.55 -16.33 -5.10
C LYS A 179 0.74 -17.28 -5.96
N ARG A 180 1.29 -17.67 -7.13
CA ARG A 180 0.65 -18.58 -8.08
C ARG A 180 1.43 -19.89 -8.19
N PRO A 181 0.77 -21.02 -8.55
CA PRO A 181 1.45 -22.27 -8.86
C PRO A 181 2.51 -22.11 -9.94
N VAL A 182 3.63 -22.79 -9.75
CA VAL A 182 4.71 -22.92 -10.75
C VAL A 182 4.88 -24.40 -11.10
N PHE A 183 5.36 -24.69 -12.31
CA PHE A 183 5.55 -26.06 -12.80
C PHE A 183 6.92 -26.65 -12.42
N GLU A 184 7.52 -26.10 -11.37
CA GLU A 184 8.75 -26.56 -10.73
C GLU A 184 8.46 -26.93 -9.30
N SER A 185 8.87 -28.13 -8.85
CA SER A 185 8.63 -28.56 -7.48
C SER A 185 9.49 -27.79 -6.50
N PHE A 186 8.88 -27.24 -5.47
CA PHE A 186 9.57 -26.52 -4.41
C PHE A 186 8.85 -26.70 -3.07
N GLY A 187 9.57 -26.44 -2.01
CA GLY A 187 9.01 -26.35 -0.68
C GLY A 187 9.76 -25.38 0.20
N GLU A 188 9.03 -24.65 1.03
CA GLU A 188 9.55 -23.76 2.06
C GLU A 188 8.79 -24.03 3.35
N PHE A 189 9.49 -24.18 4.47
CA PHE A 189 8.94 -24.22 5.82
C PHE A 189 9.79 -23.36 6.73
N GLY A 190 9.16 -22.55 7.58
CA GLY A 190 9.89 -21.70 8.49
C GLY A 190 9.21 -21.49 9.84
N VAL A 191 10.01 -21.04 10.79
CA VAL A 191 9.59 -20.59 12.11
C VAL A 191 10.09 -19.17 12.34
N GLN A 192 9.35 -18.39 13.12
CA GLN A 192 9.71 -17.02 13.46
C GLN A 192 9.47 -16.75 14.94
N ALA A 193 10.29 -15.86 15.50
CA ALA A 193 10.14 -15.34 16.86
C ALA A 193 10.67 -13.90 16.92
N GLY A 194 9.98 -13.03 17.66
CA GLY A 194 10.37 -11.62 17.71
C GLY A 194 9.77 -10.83 18.87
N SER A 195 9.92 -9.51 18.77
CA SER A 195 9.38 -8.54 19.72
C SER A 195 7.88 -8.69 19.91
N TYR A 196 7.38 -8.24 21.05
CA TYR A 196 5.96 -8.27 21.41
C TYR A 196 5.38 -9.69 21.41
N ASP A 197 6.12 -10.65 21.97
CA ASP A 197 5.72 -12.05 22.08
C ASP A 197 5.26 -12.67 20.75
N THR A 198 5.90 -12.26 19.65
CA THR A 198 5.62 -12.78 18.32
C THR A 198 6.26 -14.14 18.15
N TYR A 199 5.46 -15.16 17.86
CA TYR A 199 5.88 -16.52 17.50
C TYR A 199 5.02 -17.02 16.34
N GLY A 200 5.63 -17.73 15.41
CA GLY A 200 4.88 -18.24 14.28
C GLY A 200 5.59 -19.32 13.50
N THR A 201 4.81 -19.95 12.64
CA THR A 201 5.28 -20.88 11.62
C THR A 201 4.61 -20.58 10.30
N PHE A 202 5.32 -20.82 9.21
CA PHE A 202 4.85 -20.58 7.86
C PHE A 202 5.37 -21.63 6.90
N PHE A 203 4.63 -21.84 5.82
CA PHE A 203 5.03 -22.79 4.78
C PHE A 203 4.50 -22.36 3.41
N ASP A 204 5.21 -22.79 2.35
CA ASP A 204 4.86 -22.55 0.95
C ASP A 204 5.38 -23.74 0.12
N VAL A 205 4.47 -24.55 -0.37
CA VAL A 205 4.82 -25.76 -1.11
C VAL A 205 4.05 -25.84 -2.41
N GLY A 206 4.68 -26.30 -3.47
CA GLY A 206 4.03 -26.38 -4.77
C GLY A 206 4.83 -27.13 -5.82
N GLY A 207 4.22 -27.25 -6.98
CA GLY A 207 4.78 -27.92 -8.16
C GLY A 207 3.71 -28.57 -9.03
N PRO A 208 4.13 -29.29 -10.09
CA PRO A 208 3.21 -30.06 -10.92
C PRO A 208 2.61 -31.24 -10.15
N LEU A 209 1.36 -31.60 -10.42
CA LEU A 209 0.70 -32.77 -9.79
C LEU A 209 1.29 -34.12 -10.20
N GLY A 210 2.10 -34.16 -11.24
CA GLY A 210 2.80 -35.34 -11.71
C GLY A 210 3.84 -34.98 -12.75
N LYS A 211 4.62 -35.96 -13.19
CA LYS A 211 5.57 -35.78 -14.28
C LYS A 211 4.81 -35.42 -15.55
N ASP A 212 5.23 -34.35 -16.22
CA ASP A 212 4.61 -33.84 -17.47
C ASP A 212 3.11 -33.46 -17.30
N SER A 213 2.70 -33.08 -16.06
CA SER A 213 1.34 -32.63 -15.77
C SER A 213 1.08 -31.22 -16.26
N ASP A 214 -0.05 -30.98 -16.88
CA ASP A 214 -0.60 -29.67 -17.24
C ASP A 214 -1.26 -28.94 -16.04
N VAL A 215 -1.24 -29.57 -14.85
CA VAL A 215 -1.77 -29.02 -13.60
C VAL A 215 -0.65 -28.84 -12.58
N ALA A 216 -0.54 -27.61 -12.08
CA ALA A 216 0.34 -27.29 -10.93
C ALA A 216 -0.49 -26.80 -9.74
N TYR A 217 0.02 -27.04 -8.53
CA TYR A 217 -0.59 -26.55 -7.30
C TYR A 217 0.40 -25.72 -6.48
N ARG A 218 -0.14 -24.88 -5.61
CA ARG A 218 0.61 -24.19 -4.55
C ARG A 218 -0.25 -24.10 -3.29
N LEU A 219 0.36 -24.32 -2.14
CA LEU A 219 -0.29 -24.18 -0.85
C LEU A 219 0.59 -23.35 0.06
N THR A 220 0.11 -22.14 0.39
CA THR A 220 0.79 -21.20 1.29
C THR A 220 0.00 -21.10 2.59
N GLY A 221 0.70 -21.04 3.72
CA GLY A 221 0.04 -20.90 5.02
C GLY A 221 0.93 -20.29 6.09
N LEU A 222 0.29 -19.69 7.11
CA LEU A 222 0.94 -19.09 8.26
C LEU A 222 0.05 -19.21 9.49
N VAL A 223 0.67 -19.46 10.63
CA VAL A 223 0.08 -19.30 11.96
C VAL A 223 1.01 -18.45 12.79
N ARG A 224 0.49 -17.34 13.32
CA ARG A 224 1.25 -16.40 14.14
C ARG A 224 0.42 -15.97 15.33
N THR A 225 1.00 -16.02 16.52
CA THR A 225 0.54 -15.27 17.68
C THR A 225 1.46 -14.08 17.86
N ALA A 226 0.90 -12.93 18.21
CA ALA A 226 1.63 -11.70 18.41
C ALA A 226 0.87 -10.72 19.31
N GLY A 227 1.61 -9.96 20.09
CA GLY A 227 1.14 -8.72 20.71
C GLY A 227 1.37 -7.52 19.79
N ALA A 228 1.41 -6.33 20.39
CA ALA A 228 1.75 -5.07 19.75
C ALA A 228 2.58 -4.18 20.70
N GLN A 229 3.06 -3.04 20.21
CA GLN A 229 3.79 -2.05 21.02
C GLN A 229 2.97 -1.56 22.21
N THR A 230 1.68 -1.36 22.03
CA THR A 230 0.76 -1.00 23.12
C THR A 230 0.45 -2.25 23.94
N ASP A 231 0.55 -2.15 25.26
CA ASP A 231 0.27 -3.26 26.17
C ASP A 231 -1.14 -3.85 25.94
N ASN A 232 -1.29 -5.13 26.20
CA ASN A 232 -2.56 -5.87 26.11
C ASN A 232 -3.22 -5.88 24.72
N LEU A 233 -2.53 -5.53 23.65
CA LEU A 233 -3.04 -5.67 22.30
C LEU A 233 -2.61 -7.00 21.68
N ASN A 234 -3.57 -7.71 21.09
CA ASN A 234 -3.34 -8.92 20.32
C ASN A 234 -3.31 -8.62 18.82
N ASN A 235 -2.49 -9.38 18.09
CA ASN A 235 -2.39 -9.33 16.63
C ASN A 235 -2.17 -10.75 16.08
N ASP A 236 -2.95 -11.70 16.59
CA ASP A 236 -2.89 -13.08 16.12
C ASP A 236 -3.44 -13.20 14.71
N ARG A 237 -2.82 -14.07 13.91
CA ARG A 237 -3.22 -14.37 12.54
C ARG A 237 -2.96 -15.80 12.17
N TYR A 238 -3.92 -16.43 11.48
CA TYR A 238 -3.65 -17.62 10.70
C TYR A 238 -4.32 -17.54 9.33
N PHE A 239 -3.66 -18.08 8.32
CA PHE A 239 -4.25 -18.18 7.01
C PHE A 239 -3.81 -19.45 6.28
N ILE A 240 -4.61 -19.81 5.29
CA ILE A 240 -4.29 -20.82 4.28
C ILE A 240 -4.74 -20.30 2.90
N ALA A 241 -3.88 -20.47 1.91
CA ALA A 241 -4.10 -19.99 0.55
C ALA A 241 -3.74 -21.07 -0.48
N PRO A 242 -4.67 -22.02 -0.77
CA PRO A 242 -4.48 -22.97 -1.85
C PRO A 242 -4.73 -22.33 -3.22
N ALA A 243 -3.91 -22.70 -4.19
CA ALA A 243 -4.02 -22.30 -5.58
C ALA A 243 -3.76 -23.48 -6.53
N VAL A 244 -4.42 -23.46 -7.68
CA VAL A 244 -4.24 -24.46 -8.74
C VAL A 244 -4.18 -23.75 -10.09
N THR A 245 -3.19 -24.07 -10.90
CA THR A 245 -3.10 -23.64 -12.29
C THR A 245 -3.25 -24.84 -13.21
N TRP A 246 -4.14 -24.75 -14.17
CA TRP A 246 -4.33 -25.70 -15.27
C TRP A 246 -3.94 -25.04 -16.59
N LYS A 247 -3.00 -25.66 -17.29
CA LYS A 247 -2.47 -25.20 -18.58
C LYS A 247 -2.50 -26.37 -19.59
N PRO A 248 -3.69 -26.71 -20.13
CA PRO A 248 -3.87 -27.88 -21.00
C PRO A 248 -3.13 -27.78 -22.34
N ASP A 249 -2.84 -26.56 -22.78
CA ASP A 249 -2.14 -26.23 -24.01
C ASP A 249 -1.39 -24.88 -23.85
N GLU A 250 -0.76 -24.40 -24.91
CA GLU A 250 -0.03 -23.13 -24.92
C GLU A 250 -0.95 -21.89 -24.93
N ASP A 251 -2.21 -22.08 -25.31
CA ASP A 251 -3.17 -21.01 -25.51
C ASP A 251 -4.08 -20.79 -24.28
N THR A 252 -4.19 -21.78 -23.38
CA THR A 252 -5.13 -21.75 -22.28
C THR A 252 -4.41 -21.82 -20.93
N LYS A 253 -4.68 -20.87 -20.05
CA LYS A 253 -4.21 -20.85 -18.66
C LYS A 253 -5.37 -20.49 -17.75
N LEU A 254 -5.74 -21.39 -16.82
CA LEU A 254 -6.71 -21.15 -15.77
C LEU A 254 -6.02 -21.27 -14.41
N THR A 255 -6.04 -20.21 -13.62
CA THR A 255 -5.50 -20.22 -12.25
C THR A 255 -6.63 -19.95 -11.26
N ILE A 256 -6.92 -20.91 -10.38
CA ILE A 256 -7.85 -20.76 -9.25
C ILE A 256 -7.06 -20.27 -8.06
N LEU A 257 -7.51 -19.19 -7.44
CA LEU A 257 -6.88 -18.54 -6.29
C LEU A 257 -7.88 -18.46 -5.14
N THR A 258 -7.51 -19.04 -4.00
CA THR A 258 -8.36 -19.01 -2.81
C THR A 258 -7.55 -18.60 -1.59
N SER A 259 -8.21 -18.00 -0.59
CA SER A 259 -7.60 -17.79 0.72
C SER A 259 -8.67 -17.69 1.81
N VAL A 260 -8.33 -18.20 2.99
CA VAL A 260 -9.08 -17.93 4.23
C VAL A 260 -8.07 -17.41 5.24
N GLN A 261 -8.32 -16.21 5.74
CA GLN A 261 -7.51 -15.55 6.76
C GLN A 261 -8.37 -15.24 7.96
N HIS A 262 -7.87 -15.56 9.15
CA HIS A 262 -8.50 -15.21 10.41
C HIS A 262 -7.55 -14.38 11.25
N ASP A 263 -8.06 -13.27 11.81
CA ASP A 263 -7.31 -12.33 12.63
C ASP A 263 -8.06 -11.99 13.92
N ASN A 264 -7.31 -11.78 15.00
CA ASN A 264 -7.79 -11.18 16.24
C ASN A 264 -7.11 -9.83 16.50
N PRO A 265 -7.32 -8.82 15.63
CA PRO A 265 -6.61 -7.56 15.75
C PRO A 265 -7.23 -6.67 16.81
N SER A 266 -6.54 -6.41 17.90
CA SER A 266 -6.96 -5.43 18.91
C SER A 266 -6.86 -4.00 18.37
N THR A 267 -7.60 -3.08 19.01
CA THR A 267 -7.71 -1.69 18.58
C THR A 267 -6.70 -0.81 19.31
N PRO A 268 -5.66 -0.27 18.66
CA PRO A 268 -4.86 0.77 19.26
C PRO A 268 -5.70 2.04 19.44
N SER A 269 -5.47 2.78 20.51
CA SER A 269 -6.16 4.04 20.77
C SER A 269 -5.21 5.21 20.73
N SER A 270 -5.66 6.33 20.17
CA SER A 270 -4.94 7.59 20.30
C SER A 270 -4.90 8.07 21.74
N LEU A 271 -3.85 8.78 22.10
CA LEU A 271 -3.57 9.33 23.42
C LEU A 271 -3.73 10.85 23.44
N PRO A 272 -4.03 11.49 24.60
CA PRO A 272 -4.15 12.95 24.66
C PRO A 272 -2.87 13.66 24.19
N ALA A 273 -2.99 14.63 23.28
CA ALA A 273 -1.86 15.43 22.81
C ALA A 273 -1.08 16.12 23.93
N ALA A 274 -1.80 16.57 24.98
CA ALA A 274 -1.18 17.18 26.17
C ALA A 274 -0.27 16.23 26.99
N LEU A 275 -0.50 14.91 26.84
CA LEU A 275 0.29 13.85 27.52
C LEU A 275 1.21 13.08 26.57
N THR A 276 1.27 13.46 25.31
CA THR A 276 2.11 12.83 24.27
C THR A 276 2.99 13.87 23.58
N LEU A 277 2.45 14.58 22.58
CA LEU A 277 3.17 15.58 21.79
C LEU A 277 3.71 16.72 22.66
N TYR A 278 2.87 17.23 23.56
CA TYR A 278 3.21 18.33 24.47
C TYR A 278 3.60 17.86 25.90
N GLY A 279 3.52 16.54 26.14
CA GLY A 279 3.89 15.98 27.44
C GLY A 279 5.41 15.93 27.61
N SER A 280 5.87 16.16 28.86
CA SER A 280 7.29 16.08 29.22
C SER A 280 7.51 15.43 30.59
N GLY A 281 8.62 14.70 30.73
CA GLY A 281 8.97 14.03 31.98
C GLY A 281 7.87 13.08 32.46
N ALA A 282 7.56 13.11 33.75
CA ALA A 282 6.53 12.25 34.37
C ALA A 282 5.09 12.53 33.91
N LYS A 283 4.86 13.60 33.14
CA LYS A 283 3.55 13.92 32.53
C LYS A 283 3.42 13.41 31.09
N ARG A 284 4.40 12.72 30.54
CA ARG A 284 4.34 12.10 29.22
C ARG A 284 3.98 10.64 29.37
N LEU A 285 2.88 10.22 28.71
CA LEU A 285 2.53 8.80 28.63
C LEU A 285 3.55 8.04 27.78
N SER A 286 3.82 6.82 28.18
CA SER A 286 4.65 5.90 27.42
C SER A 286 3.95 5.45 26.12
N ARG A 287 4.72 4.95 25.17
CA ARG A 287 4.19 4.45 23.88
C ARG A 287 3.42 3.13 23.99
N ASP A 288 3.62 2.42 25.12
CA ASP A 288 2.93 1.18 25.46
C ASP A 288 1.63 1.39 26.24
N PHE A 289 1.29 2.64 26.58
CA PHE A 289 0.11 2.96 27.38
C PHE A 289 -1.18 2.52 26.73
N PHE A 290 -1.94 1.65 27.40
CA PHE A 290 -3.20 1.10 26.95
C PHE A 290 -4.41 1.91 27.46
N VAL A 291 -5.23 2.44 26.54
CA VAL A 291 -6.48 3.15 26.89
C VAL A 291 -7.67 2.19 26.98
N GLY A 292 -7.56 1.04 26.35
CA GLY A 292 -8.59 -0.01 26.32
C GLY A 292 -8.81 -0.71 27.68
N ASP A 293 -9.40 -1.90 27.59
CA ASP A 293 -9.59 -2.78 28.74
C ASP A 293 -9.79 -4.22 28.26
N ASP A 294 -8.96 -5.15 28.72
CA ASP A 294 -8.98 -6.57 28.30
C ASP A 294 -10.30 -7.28 28.62
N SER A 295 -11.02 -6.79 29.64
CA SER A 295 -12.34 -7.35 29.96
C SER A 295 -13.40 -6.99 28.93
N PHE A 296 -13.14 -5.96 28.10
CA PHE A 296 -14.08 -5.42 27.12
C PHE A 296 -13.57 -5.59 25.66
N ASP A 297 -12.31 -5.25 25.41
CA ASP A 297 -11.77 -5.17 24.03
C ASP A 297 -11.65 -6.54 23.40
N ARG A 298 -12.31 -6.73 22.25
CA ARG A 298 -12.34 -7.99 21.50
C ARG A 298 -12.44 -7.72 20.02
N SER A 299 -11.76 -8.51 19.23
CA SER A 299 -11.87 -8.47 17.78
C SER A 299 -11.79 -9.90 17.22
N ASN A 300 -12.63 -10.19 16.26
CA ASN A 300 -12.65 -11.47 15.56
C ASN A 300 -13.03 -11.21 14.11
N ARG A 301 -12.12 -11.48 13.20
CA ARG A 301 -12.29 -11.19 11.77
C ARG A 301 -11.91 -12.39 10.92
N THR A 302 -12.80 -12.79 10.02
CA THR A 302 -12.52 -13.79 8.99
C THR A 302 -12.70 -13.17 7.61
N LEU A 303 -11.70 -13.30 6.77
CA LEU A 303 -11.71 -12.89 5.37
C LEU A 303 -11.55 -14.13 4.49
N THR A 304 -12.51 -14.37 3.61
CA THR A 304 -12.48 -15.46 2.63
C THR A 304 -12.47 -14.87 1.22
N ASN A 305 -11.55 -15.32 0.39
CA ASN A 305 -11.50 -15.01 -1.04
C ASN A 305 -11.56 -16.31 -1.84
N LEU A 306 -12.37 -16.30 -2.90
CA LEU A 306 -12.46 -17.38 -3.89
C LEU A 306 -12.53 -16.74 -5.27
N GLY A 307 -11.59 -17.07 -6.13
CA GLY A 307 -11.54 -16.48 -7.46
C GLY A 307 -10.76 -17.32 -8.46
N TYR A 308 -10.75 -16.85 -9.70
CA TYR A 308 -9.91 -17.40 -10.75
C TYR A 308 -9.46 -16.32 -11.73
N GLU A 309 -8.40 -16.62 -12.43
CA GLU A 309 -7.88 -15.89 -13.59
C GLU A 309 -7.85 -16.88 -14.77
N LEU A 310 -8.55 -16.52 -15.85
CA LEU A 310 -8.56 -17.25 -17.11
C LEU A 310 -7.90 -16.41 -18.19
N GLU A 311 -6.98 -16.99 -18.91
CA GLU A 311 -6.42 -16.46 -20.14
C GLU A 311 -6.56 -17.49 -21.25
N HIS A 312 -7.06 -17.06 -22.40
CA HIS A 312 -7.21 -17.92 -23.56
C HIS A 312 -6.91 -17.16 -24.84
N ARG A 313 -5.89 -17.58 -25.54
CA ARG A 313 -5.52 -17.06 -26.87
C ARG A 313 -6.45 -17.68 -27.93
N LEU A 314 -7.37 -16.87 -28.44
CA LEU A 314 -8.34 -17.31 -29.45
C LEU A 314 -7.68 -17.54 -30.84
N ASN A 315 -6.67 -16.73 -31.14
CA ASN A 315 -5.82 -16.81 -32.35
C ASN A 315 -4.64 -15.84 -32.21
N ASP A 316 -3.84 -15.66 -33.23
CA ASP A 316 -2.63 -14.79 -33.22
C ASP A 316 -2.94 -13.32 -32.97
N THR A 317 -4.19 -12.88 -33.13
CA THR A 317 -4.59 -11.48 -32.91
C THR A 317 -5.32 -11.29 -31.59
N TRP A 318 -6.13 -12.25 -31.13
CA TRP A 318 -7.07 -12.07 -30.06
C TRP A 318 -6.78 -12.97 -28.87
N THR A 319 -6.67 -12.34 -27.69
CA THR A 319 -6.59 -13.02 -26.39
C THR A 319 -7.74 -12.57 -25.49
N PHE A 320 -8.46 -13.52 -24.93
CA PHE A 320 -9.49 -13.28 -23.92
C PHE A 320 -8.93 -13.51 -22.54
N GLN A 321 -9.17 -12.56 -21.61
CA GLN A 321 -8.84 -12.69 -20.20
C GLN A 321 -10.07 -12.42 -19.34
N GLN A 322 -10.24 -13.21 -18.30
CA GLN A 322 -11.28 -13.00 -17.29
C GLN A 322 -10.71 -13.20 -15.91
N ASN A 323 -10.95 -12.22 -15.02
CA ASN A 323 -10.59 -12.26 -13.61
C ASN A 323 -11.86 -12.14 -12.78
N LEU A 324 -12.08 -13.10 -11.88
CA LEU A 324 -13.27 -13.15 -11.02
C LEU A 324 -12.86 -13.39 -9.58
N ARG A 325 -13.50 -12.66 -8.64
CA ARG A 325 -13.37 -12.93 -7.20
C ARG A 325 -14.68 -12.69 -6.47
N TYR A 326 -15.04 -13.65 -5.64
CA TYR A 326 -15.96 -13.52 -4.51
C TYR A 326 -15.16 -13.30 -3.23
N GLN A 327 -15.57 -12.34 -2.42
CA GLN A 327 -14.99 -12.05 -1.11
C GLN A 327 -16.10 -12.02 -0.08
N ASN A 328 -15.86 -12.65 1.07
CA ASN A 328 -16.69 -12.54 2.26
C ASN A 328 -15.84 -12.05 3.44
N LEU A 329 -16.34 -11.07 4.18
CA LEU A 329 -15.77 -10.58 5.43
C LEU A 329 -16.84 -10.67 6.52
N ASP A 330 -16.53 -11.42 7.59
CA ASP A 330 -17.27 -11.40 8.87
C ASP A 330 -16.35 -10.80 9.93
N TRP A 331 -16.73 -9.66 10.47
CA TRP A 331 -15.92 -8.97 11.47
C TRP A 331 -16.78 -8.42 12.61
N ARG A 332 -16.46 -8.88 13.80
CA ARG A 332 -17.04 -8.39 15.03
C ARG A 332 -15.95 -7.82 15.90
N TYR A 333 -16.12 -6.57 16.33
CA TYR A 333 -15.21 -6.00 17.29
C TYR A 333 -15.89 -5.08 18.28
N GLN A 334 -15.31 -5.01 19.47
CA GLN A 334 -15.61 -4.02 20.47
C GLN A 334 -14.30 -3.51 21.08
N ALA A 335 -14.22 -2.20 21.27
CA ALA A 335 -13.00 -1.58 21.77
C ALA A 335 -13.31 -0.28 22.49
N LEU A 336 -12.49 0.04 23.47
CA LEU A 336 -12.46 1.34 24.12
C LEU A 336 -11.39 2.22 23.46
N GLY A 337 -11.74 3.48 23.32
CA GLY A 337 -10.80 4.49 22.84
C GLY A 337 -11.01 5.82 23.56
N MET A 338 -10.08 6.75 23.40
CA MET A 338 -10.25 8.10 23.88
C MET A 338 -11.43 8.76 23.16
N SER A 339 -12.34 9.37 23.91
CA SER A 339 -13.47 10.10 23.36
C SER A 339 -13.04 11.46 22.80
N THR A 340 -13.92 12.14 22.04
CA THR A 340 -13.71 13.52 21.58
C THR A 340 -13.62 14.53 22.73
N ALA A 341 -14.10 14.18 23.93
CA ALA A 341 -13.90 14.99 25.14
C ALA A 341 -12.46 14.91 25.67
N GLY A 342 -11.66 13.97 25.16
CA GLY A 342 -10.22 13.86 25.42
C GLY A 342 -9.84 13.78 26.89
N LEU A 343 -8.81 14.55 27.25
CA LEU A 343 -8.33 14.69 28.62
C LEU A 343 -9.20 15.69 29.39
N ALA A 344 -9.65 15.31 30.59
CA ALA A 344 -10.41 16.20 31.45
C ALA A 344 -9.54 17.37 31.96
N ALA A 345 -10.17 18.43 32.45
CA ALA A 345 -9.50 19.65 32.90
C ALA A 345 -8.52 19.42 34.11
N ASN A 346 -8.66 18.30 34.83
CA ASN A 346 -7.70 17.93 35.89
C ASN A 346 -6.34 17.43 35.34
N GLY A 347 -6.19 17.34 34.00
CA GLY A 347 -4.96 16.89 33.32
C GLY A 347 -4.60 15.42 33.56
N ARG A 348 -5.55 14.61 34.07
CA ARG A 348 -5.30 13.24 34.50
C ARG A 348 -6.33 12.22 33.98
N THR A 349 -7.58 12.59 33.91
CA THR A 349 -8.67 11.69 33.56
C THR A 349 -8.85 11.66 32.05
N ILE A 350 -8.69 10.50 31.42
CA ILE A 350 -8.98 10.26 30.00
C ILE A 350 -10.44 9.83 29.86
N ASN A 351 -11.26 10.62 29.17
CA ASN A 351 -12.63 10.26 28.85
C ASN A 351 -12.64 9.20 27.74
N ARG A 352 -13.38 8.12 27.92
CA ARG A 352 -13.43 6.98 27.00
C ARG A 352 -14.79 6.82 26.34
N ASN A 353 -14.76 6.37 25.09
CA ASN A 353 -15.91 5.82 24.37
C ASN A 353 -15.67 4.35 24.06
N ALA A 354 -16.74 3.56 24.06
CA ALA A 354 -16.73 2.22 23.50
C ALA A 354 -17.30 2.24 22.09
N THR A 355 -16.69 1.50 21.19
CA THR A 355 -17.21 1.15 19.88
C THR A 355 -17.55 -0.33 19.87
N ILE A 356 -18.76 -0.67 19.40
CA ILE A 356 -19.18 -2.04 19.15
C ILE A 356 -19.64 -2.10 17.70
N GLN A 357 -19.04 -2.98 16.91
CA GLN A 357 -19.36 -3.12 15.50
C GLN A 357 -19.44 -4.59 15.08
N ASP A 358 -20.51 -4.90 14.34
CA ASP A 358 -20.69 -6.14 13.62
C ASP A 358 -20.81 -5.81 12.14
N GLU A 359 -19.97 -6.41 11.30
CA GLU A 359 -19.94 -6.18 9.86
C GLU A 359 -19.92 -7.51 9.10
N LEU A 360 -20.86 -7.67 8.19
CA LEU A 360 -20.92 -8.76 7.23
C LEU A 360 -20.91 -8.17 5.83
N LEU A 361 -19.86 -8.46 5.10
CA LEU A 361 -19.64 -7.95 3.76
C LEU A 361 -19.51 -9.09 2.77
N ASN A 362 -20.24 -9.02 1.66
CA ASN A 362 -20.05 -9.87 0.49
C ASN A 362 -19.73 -9.00 -0.72
N THR A 363 -18.71 -9.36 -1.49
CA THR A 363 -18.43 -8.71 -2.76
C THR A 363 -18.25 -9.73 -3.86
N PHE A 364 -18.68 -9.37 -5.05
CA PHE A 364 -18.45 -10.13 -6.27
C PHE A 364 -17.91 -9.19 -7.32
N ASN A 365 -16.76 -9.51 -7.88
CA ASN A 365 -16.10 -8.73 -8.91
C ASN A 365 -15.76 -9.64 -10.09
N VAL A 366 -16.05 -9.19 -11.30
CA VAL A 366 -15.61 -9.84 -12.53
C VAL A 366 -15.13 -8.79 -13.53
N ASP A 367 -14.00 -9.03 -14.13
CA ASP A 367 -13.37 -8.19 -15.14
C ASP A 367 -13.07 -9.03 -16.37
N ASN A 368 -13.65 -8.66 -17.50
CA ASN A 368 -13.48 -9.35 -18.78
C ASN A 368 -12.72 -8.45 -19.74
N ASN A 369 -11.66 -8.95 -20.31
CA ASN A 369 -10.81 -8.25 -21.24
C ASN A 369 -10.66 -9.02 -22.56
N LEU A 370 -10.79 -8.31 -23.66
CA LEU A 370 -10.45 -8.80 -24.98
C LEU A 370 -9.30 -7.97 -25.52
N ILE A 371 -8.14 -8.59 -25.69
CA ILE A 371 -6.92 -7.94 -26.16
C ILE A 371 -6.72 -8.28 -27.62
N ALA A 372 -6.42 -7.27 -28.43
CA ALA A 372 -6.10 -7.43 -29.86
C ALA A 372 -4.70 -6.89 -30.16
N GLU A 373 -3.84 -7.70 -30.72
CA GLU A 373 -2.51 -7.32 -31.21
C GLU A 373 -2.52 -7.34 -32.74
N PHE A 374 -2.28 -6.17 -33.38
CA PHE A 374 -2.31 -6.01 -34.84
C PHE A 374 -1.52 -4.78 -35.29
N ASN A 375 -1.24 -4.68 -36.58
CA ASN A 375 -0.51 -3.55 -37.15
C ASN A 375 -1.37 -2.78 -38.17
N THR A 376 -1.22 -1.44 -38.16
CA THR A 376 -1.72 -0.56 -39.22
C THR A 376 -0.55 0.15 -39.89
N GLY A 377 -0.04 -0.43 -40.96
CA GLY A 377 1.20 0.01 -41.58
C GLY A 377 2.40 -0.25 -40.67
N GLU A 378 3.10 0.81 -40.27
CA GLU A 378 4.26 0.74 -39.39
C GLU A 378 3.89 0.92 -37.89
N VAL A 379 2.60 1.14 -37.57
CA VAL A 379 2.14 1.30 -36.20
C VAL A 379 1.69 -0.06 -35.67
N GLU A 380 2.28 -0.49 -34.56
CA GLU A 380 1.85 -1.63 -33.78
C GLU A 380 0.77 -1.21 -32.79
N HIS A 381 -0.30 -1.98 -32.68
CA HIS A 381 -1.42 -1.76 -31.78
C HIS A 381 -1.55 -2.91 -30.80
N LYS A 382 -1.69 -2.58 -29.52
CA LYS A 382 -2.16 -3.49 -28.48
C LYS A 382 -3.42 -2.91 -27.86
N ALA A 383 -4.55 -3.21 -28.49
CA ALA A 383 -5.86 -2.70 -28.10
C ALA A 383 -6.51 -3.62 -27.06
N LEU A 384 -7.12 -3.05 -26.03
CA LEU A 384 -7.84 -3.76 -25.00
C LEU A 384 -9.26 -3.21 -24.89
N PHE A 385 -10.24 -4.11 -24.89
CA PHE A 385 -11.67 -3.82 -24.64
C PHE A 385 -12.11 -4.56 -23.40
N GLY A 386 -12.65 -3.82 -22.43
CA GLY A 386 -12.99 -4.37 -21.15
C GLY A 386 -14.42 -4.10 -20.70
N LEU A 387 -14.97 -5.06 -19.97
CA LEU A 387 -16.25 -4.98 -19.28
C LEU A 387 -16.06 -5.49 -17.85
N ASP A 388 -16.22 -4.62 -16.85
CA ASP A 388 -16.21 -5.05 -15.46
C ASP A 388 -17.59 -4.89 -14.80
N TYR A 389 -17.84 -5.78 -13.85
CA TYR A 389 -19.01 -5.78 -12.99
C TYR A 389 -18.56 -5.97 -11.54
N ARG A 390 -19.13 -5.16 -10.65
CA ARG A 390 -18.90 -5.22 -9.21
C ARG A 390 -20.22 -5.19 -8.47
N TYR A 391 -20.31 -6.07 -7.49
CA TYR A 391 -21.39 -6.11 -6.53
C TYR A 391 -20.82 -6.07 -5.13
N TYR A 392 -21.39 -5.21 -4.30
CA TYR A 392 -21.03 -4.98 -2.92
C TYR A 392 -22.30 -5.03 -2.07
N ASP A 393 -22.36 -5.95 -1.10
CA ASP A 393 -23.47 -6.07 -0.14
C ASP A 393 -22.86 -6.00 1.26
N ASN A 394 -23.20 -4.94 2.00
CA ASN A 394 -22.64 -4.65 3.32
C ASN A 394 -23.73 -4.41 4.36
N LYS A 395 -23.65 -5.20 5.43
CA LYS A 395 -24.52 -5.08 6.61
C LYS A 395 -23.65 -4.74 7.80
N VAL A 396 -23.79 -3.51 8.31
CA VAL A 396 -22.98 -3.03 9.42
C VAL A 396 -23.82 -2.44 10.52
N GLY A 397 -23.73 -3.04 11.70
CA GLY A 397 -24.26 -2.49 12.96
C GLY A 397 -23.17 -1.78 13.72
N THR A 398 -23.32 -0.50 14.03
CA THR A 398 -22.34 0.30 14.78
C THR A 398 -23.00 0.95 15.99
N GLN A 399 -22.36 0.81 17.15
CA GLN A 399 -22.77 1.47 18.38
C GLN A 399 -21.59 2.22 18.98
N PHE A 400 -21.82 3.45 19.39
CA PHE A 400 -20.89 4.22 20.24
C PHE A 400 -21.54 4.46 21.59
N TRP A 401 -20.77 4.23 22.64
CA TRP A 401 -21.21 4.42 24.02
C TRP A 401 -20.20 5.29 24.76
N ARG A 402 -20.68 6.13 25.66
CA ARG A 402 -19.81 6.67 26.71
C ARG A 402 -19.45 5.55 27.66
N ALA A 403 -18.17 5.48 28.05
CA ALA A 403 -17.66 4.47 28.97
C ALA A 403 -17.01 5.11 30.19
N THR A 404 -16.76 4.32 31.23
CA THR A 404 -16.04 4.78 32.41
C THR A 404 -14.69 5.37 32.01
N PRO A 405 -14.32 6.57 32.51
CA PRO A 405 -13.04 7.18 32.23
C PRO A 405 -11.86 6.38 32.82
N LEU A 406 -10.64 6.64 32.36
CA LEU A 406 -9.40 6.03 32.82
C LEU A 406 -8.50 7.08 33.42
N ASP A 407 -7.83 6.76 34.56
CA ASP A 407 -6.78 7.58 35.11
C ASP A 407 -5.47 7.36 34.34
N ALA A 408 -4.90 8.42 33.76
CA ALA A 408 -3.70 8.34 32.92
C ALA A 408 -2.43 7.91 33.71
N PHE A 409 -2.39 8.12 35.04
CA PHE A 409 -1.21 7.86 35.88
C PHE A 409 -1.41 6.76 36.92
N ASN A 410 -2.62 6.22 37.03
CA ASN A 410 -2.95 5.07 37.86
C ASN A 410 -4.12 4.31 37.24
N PRO A 411 -3.93 3.69 36.04
CA PRO A 411 -5.00 3.03 35.33
C PRO A 411 -5.52 1.80 36.12
N ILE A 412 -6.84 1.66 36.19
CA ILE A 412 -7.50 0.47 36.73
C ILE A 412 -8.29 -0.20 35.63
N TYR A 413 -7.93 -1.41 35.32
CA TYR A 413 -8.57 -2.25 34.30
C TYR A 413 -9.55 -3.26 34.93
N GLY A 414 -10.36 -3.91 34.08
CA GLY A 414 -11.32 -4.95 34.50
C GLY A 414 -12.62 -4.43 35.10
N SER A 415 -12.90 -3.11 35.03
CA SER A 415 -14.08 -2.50 35.66
C SER A 415 -14.89 -1.59 34.73
N VAL A 416 -14.89 -1.86 33.43
CA VAL A 416 -15.58 -1.06 32.42
C VAL A 416 -17.10 -1.10 32.57
N ARG A 417 -17.74 0.07 32.50
CA ARG A 417 -19.20 0.20 32.39
C ARG A 417 -19.53 1.09 31.21
N LEU A 418 -20.48 0.63 30.38
CA LEU A 418 -21.14 1.44 29.36
C LEU A 418 -22.17 2.34 30.05
N ILE A 419 -22.07 3.65 29.87
CA ILE A 419 -22.88 4.65 30.59
C ILE A 419 -24.13 5.00 29.78
N SER A 420 -23.96 5.44 28.55
CA SER A 420 -25.05 5.83 27.66
C SER A 420 -24.64 5.69 26.19
N PRO A 421 -25.54 5.20 25.34
CA PRO A 421 -25.29 5.19 23.92
C PRO A 421 -25.28 6.62 23.36
N THR A 422 -24.35 6.90 22.46
CA THR A 422 -24.26 8.17 21.70
C THR A 422 -24.61 8.00 20.25
N LEU A 423 -24.46 6.79 19.72
CA LEU A 423 -24.88 6.37 18.38
C LEU A 423 -25.27 4.90 18.41
N SER A 424 -26.32 4.56 17.70
CA SER A 424 -26.63 3.16 17.36
C SER A 424 -27.28 3.14 15.99
N THR A 425 -26.54 2.66 15.00
CA THR A 425 -26.99 2.59 13.60
C THR A 425 -26.89 1.17 13.08
N TYR A 426 -27.75 0.86 12.15
CA TYR A 426 -27.67 -0.34 11.31
C TYR A 426 -27.81 0.10 9.85
N VAL A 427 -26.80 -0.19 9.05
CA VAL A 427 -26.78 0.10 7.62
C VAL A 427 -26.82 -1.25 6.89
N ASP A 428 -27.77 -1.39 5.98
CA ASP A 428 -27.89 -2.49 5.04
C ASP A 428 -27.88 -1.87 3.64
N SER A 429 -26.78 -2.02 2.92
CA SER A 429 -26.55 -1.31 1.66
C SER A 429 -25.91 -2.21 0.62
N THR A 430 -26.38 -2.05 -0.60
CA THR A 430 -25.80 -2.66 -1.80
C THR A 430 -25.25 -1.58 -2.71
N MET A 431 -24.19 -1.88 -3.41
CA MET A 431 -23.68 -1.07 -4.52
C MET A 431 -23.37 -1.97 -5.70
N THR A 432 -23.90 -1.62 -6.85
CA THR A 432 -23.62 -2.28 -8.13
C THR A 432 -22.88 -1.32 -9.03
N GLN A 433 -21.81 -1.75 -9.66
CA GLN A 433 -21.11 -0.96 -10.65
C GLN A 433 -20.88 -1.76 -11.92
N VAL A 434 -21.13 -1.13 -13.06
CA VAL A 434 -20.78 -1.62 -14.40
C VAL A 434 -19.83 -0.62 -15.03
N GLY A 435 -18.74 -1.12 -15.62
CA GLY A 435 -17.78 -0.31 -16.34
C GLY A 435 -17.46 -0.88 -17.71
N ILE A 436 -17.51 -0.04 -18.74
CA ILE A 436 -17.08 -0.39 -20.09
C ILE A 436 -15.87 0.49 -20.44
N TYR A 437 -14.81 -0.11 -20.91
CA TYR A 437 -13.58 0.61 -21.20
C TYR A 437 -12.84 0.09 -22.43
N ALA A 438 -12.06 0.96 -23.04
CA ALA A 438 -11.17 0.62 -24.12
C ALA A 438 -9.84 1.36 -23.94
N GLN A 439 -8.76 0.71 -24.32
CA GLN A 439 -7.40 1.23 -24.34
C GLN A 439 -6.72 0.82 -25.64
N ASP A 440 -5.88 1.68 -26.19
CA ASP A 440 -4.94 1.34 -27.26
C ASP A 440 -3.54 1.78 -26.85
N GLU A 441 -2.61 0.86 -26.88
CA GLU A 441 -1.17 1.07 -26.74
C GLU A 441 -0.54 1.02 -28.12
N LEU A 442 0.07 2.12 -28.51
CA LEU A 442 0.62 2.36 -29.83
C LEU A 442 2.15 2.35 -29.78
N ALA A 443 2.78 1.56 -30.64
CA ALA A 443 4.22 1.63 -30.86
C ALA A 443 4.49 2.00 -32.32
N TYR A 444 5.30 3.04 -32.53
CA TYR A 444 5.79 3.48 -33.84
C TYR A 444 7.25 3.88 -33.70
N ASP A 445 8.14 3.07 -34.27
CA ASP A 445 9.59 3.24 -34.06
C ASP A 445 9.90 3.32 -32.56
N ASN A 446 10.54 4.39 -32.13
CA ASN A 446 10.85 4.62 -30.69
C ASN A 446 9.73 5.36 -29.93
N TRP A 447 8.63 5.73 -30.57
CA TRP A 447 7.48 6.34 -29.93
C TRP A 447 6.55 5.31 -29.29
N ARG A 448 6.07 5.60 -28.11
CA ARG A 448 5.03 4.84 -27.41
C ARG A 448 3.93 5.81 -26.99
N ALA A 449 2.70 5.47 -27.30
CA ALA A 449 1.54 6.26 -26.89
C ALA A 449 0.48 5.34 -26.30
N THR A 450 -0.29 5.84 -25.34
CA THR A 450 -1.44 5.15 -24.77
C THR A 450 -2.61 6.11 -24.74
N ALA A 451 -3.78 5.63 -25.19
CA ALA A 451 -5.05 6.33 -25.04
C ALA A 451 -6.09 5.37 -24.47
N ALA A 452 -6.84 5.81 -23.46
CA ALA A 452 -7.87 4.99 -22.86
C ALA A 452 -9.07 5.82 -22.39
N LEU A 453 -10.26 5.24 -22.52
CA LEU A 453 -11.52 5.82 -22.07
C LEU A 453 -12.33 4.76 -21.32
N ARG A 454 -13.09 5.20 -20.31
CA ARG A 454 -13.99 4.35 -19.54
C ARG A 454 -15.24 5.09 -19.12
N GLN A 455 -16.39 4.44 -19.27
CA GLN A 455 -17.66 4.89 -18.71
C GLN A 455 -18.07 3.95 -17.58
N ASP A 456 -18.37 4.53 -16.41
CA ASP A 456 -18.88 3.83 -15.23
C ASP A 456 -20.30 4.26 -14.93
N TRP A 457 -21.10 3.30 -14.47
CA TRP A 457 -22.42 3.49 -13.84
C TRP A 457 -22.38 2.76 -12.49
N ALA A 458 -22.72 3.47 -11.42
CA ALA A 458 -22.75 2.94 -10.05
C ALA A 458 -24.09 3.27 -9.42
N ASP A 459 -24.80 2.25 -8.97
CA ASP A 459 -26.05 2.32 -8.26
C ASP A 459 -25.84 1.91 -6.80
N THR A 460 -26.29 2.74 -5.85
CA THR A 460 -26.22 2.47 -4.42
C THR A 460 -27.63 2.52 -3.84
N SER A 461 -28.06 1.42 -3.21
CA SER A 461 -29.37 1.30 -2.60
C SER A 461 -29.30 0.66 -1.22
N GLY A 462 -30.36 0.80 -0.42
CA GLY A 462 -30.42 0.18 0.90
C GLY A 462 -31.18 1.00 1.94
N THR A 463 -30.87 0.74 3.22
CA THR A 463 -31.45 1.43 4.35
C THR A 463 -30.45 1.76 5.44
N SER A 464 -30.67 2.87 6.14
CA SER A 464 -29.96 3.23 7.36
C SER A 464 -30.95 3.44 8.48
N THR A 465 -30.85 2.63 9.52
CA THR A 465 -31.74 2.69 10.71
C THR A 465 -30.96 3.25 11.90
N ASN A 466 -31.43 4.38 12.45
CA ASN A 466 -30.97 4.83 13.74
C ASN A 466 -31.75 4.07 14.84
N ARG A 467 -31.10 3.16 15.53
CA ARG A 467 -31.74 2.29 16.54
C ARG A 467 -32.08 3.00 17.83
N LEU A 468 -31.56 4.21 18.09
CA LEU A 468 -31.90 5.01 19.27
C LEU A 468 -33.23 5.73 19.08
N SER A 469 -33.48 6.24 17.88
CA SER A 469 -34.75 6.94 17.55
C SER A 469 -35.76 6.05 16.84
N GLY A 470 -35.40 4.87 16.36
CA GLY A 470 -36.23 4.00 15.54
C GLY A 470 -36.45 4.48 14.10
N VAL A 471 -35.77 5.55 13.68
CA VAL A 471 -35.94 6.14 12.34
C VAL A 471 -35.10 5.35 11.33
N THR A 472 -35.78 4.86 10.29
CA THR A 472 -35.17 4.26 9.09
C THR A 472 -35.24 5.23 7.93
N ARG A 473 -34.14 5.38 7.21
CA ARG A 473 -34.02 6.17 5.97
C ARG A 473 -33.69 5.25 4.81
N SER A 474 -34.28 5.48 3.66
CA SER A 474 -33.87 4.86 2.41
C SER A 474 -32.56 5.48 1.94
N LEU A 475 -31.71 4.66 1.36
CA LEU A 475 -30.48 5.03 0.67
C LEU A 475 -30.70 4.71 -0.80
N ASP A 476 -30.57 5.73 -1.66
CA ASP A 476 -30.77 5.58 -3.10
C ASP A 476 -29.94 6.65 -3.81
N LYS A 477 -28.98 6.22 -4.62
CA LYS A 477 -28.07 7.11 -5.33
C LYS A 477 -27.49 6.46 -6.58
N ASP A 478 -27.64 7.16 -7.70
CA ASP A 478 -27.03 6.84 -8.98
C ASP A 478 -25.85 7.78 -9.27
N ASP A 479 -24.71 7.20 -9.59
CA ASP A 479 -23.52 7.91 -9.99
C ASP A 479 -23.04 7.41 -11.35
N GLN A 480 -22.56 8.33 -12.20
CA GLN A 480 -21.95 7.95 -13.49
C GLN A 480 -20.79 8.87 -13.84
N LYS A 481 -19.80 8.35 -14.52
CA LYS A 481 -18.62 9.13 -14.91
C LYS A 481 -17.90 8.56 -16.11
N LEU A 482 -17.54 9.46 -17.04
CA LEU A 482 -16.53 9.20 -18.05
C LEU A 482 -15.15 9.58 -17.50
N THR A 483 -14.20 8.65 -17.56
CA THR A 483 -12.80 8.86 -17.21
C THR A 483 -11.91 8.58 -18.40
N GLY A 484 -10.74 9.19 -18.43
CA GLY A 484 -9.82 9.06 -19.55
C GLY A 484 -8.36 9.14 -19.12
N ARG A 485 -7.50 8.56 -19.95
CA ARG A 485 -6.03 8.62 -19.85
C ARG A 485 -5.44 8.79 -21.22
N ALA A 486 -4.41 9.61 -21.32
CA ALA A 486 -3.55 9.71 -22.50
C ALA A 486 -2.09 9.88 -22.06
N GLY A 487 -1.18 9.22 -22.75
CA GLY A 487 0.25 9.29 -22.49
C GLY A 487 1.07 9.17 -23.76
N LEU A 488 2.26 9.78 -23.75
CA LEU A 488 3.23 9.73 -24.83
C LEU A 488 4.63 9.61 -24.24
N SER A 489 5.44 8.72 -24.78
CA SER A 489 6.86 8.58 -24.45
C SER A 489 7.71 8.31 -25.68
N TYR A 490 8.99 8.58 -25.57
CA TYR A 490 10.00 8.26 -26.57
C TYR A 490 11.09 7.40 -25.95
N LEU A 491 11.32 6.22 -26.47
CA LEU A 491 12.29 5.27 -25.96
C LEU A 491 13.61 5.40 -26.75
N PHE A 492 14.64 5.94 -26.10
CA PHE A 492 15.98 6.02 -26.68
C PHE A 492 16.70 4.68 -26.57
N ASP A 493 17.59 4.37 -27.52
CA ASP A 493 18.38 3.13 -27.57
C ASP A 493 19.25 2.90 -26.32
N ASN A 494 19.59 3.96 -25.60
CA ASN A 494 20.36 3.87 -24.36
C ASN A 494 19.49 3.56 -23.12
N GLY A 495 18.20 3.29 -23.30
CA GLY A 495 17.27 2.93 -22.23
C GLY A 495 16.65 4.11 -21.49
N ILE A 496 16.77 5.34 -21.99
CA ILE A 496 16.10 6.54 -21.44
C ILE A 496 14.73 6.68 -22.11
N ALA A 497 13.69 6.95 -21.32
CA ALA A 497 12.33 7.17 -21.84
C ALA A 497 11.66 8.38 -21.13
N PRO A 498 11.76 9.60 -21.70
CA PRO A 498 10.93 10.72 -21.28
C PRO A 498 9.47 10.48 -21.63
N TYR A 499 8.56 10.91 -20.75
CA TYR A 499 7.12 10.79 -20.96
C TYR A 499 6.33 11.97 -20.42
N ILE A 500 5.11 12.11 -20.94
CA ILE A 500 4.06 12.96 -20.41
C ILE A 500 2.76 12.21 -20.39
N SER A 501 1.92 12.40 -19.36
CA SER A 501 0.59 11.84 -19.30
C SER A 501 -0.44 12.72 -18.62
N TYR A 502 -1.69 12.50 -18.99
CA TYR A 502 -2.88 13.05 -18.34
C TYR A 502 -3.83 11.91 -17.97
N ALA A 503 -4.37 11.93 -16.76
CA ALA A 503 -5.33 10.93 -16.30
C ALA A 503 -6.37 11.53 -15.36
N THR A 504 -7.56 10.90 -15.33
CA THR A 504 -8.67 11.27 -14.46
C THR A 504 -9.12 10.09 -13.61
N SER A 505 -9.75 10.37 -12.45
CA SER A 505 -10.29 9.34 -11.56
C SER A 505 -11.71 9.65 -11.13
N PHE A 506 -12.39 8.57 -10.73
CA PHE A 506 -13.73 8.55 -10.20
C PHE A 506 -13.83 7.48 -9.10
N GLU A 507 -14.38 7.86 -7.96
CA GLU A 507 -14.54 6.96 -6.83
C GLU A 507 -15.88 7.22 -6.13
N PRO A 508 -16.94 6.41 -6.40
CA PRO A 508 -18.13 6.37 -5.58
C PRO A 508 -17.76 6.03 -4.13
N VAL A 509 -18.33 6.76 -3.19
CA VAL A 509 -18.04 6.57 -1.77
C VAL A 509 -19.04 5.58 -1.19
N PRO A 510 -18.59 4.41 -0.66
CA PRO A 510 -19.47 3.47 0.02
C PRO A 510 -20.19 4.13 1.19
N VAL A 511 -21.43 3.73 1.45
CA VAL A 511 -22.23 4.30 2.54
C VAL A 511 -21.52 4.06 3.88
N PRO A 512 -21.09 5.13 4.59
CA PRO A 512 -20.44 4.97 5.88
C PRO A 512 -21.42 4.43 6.94
N SER A 513 -20.88 3.90 8.04
CA SER A 513 -21.67 3.36 9.15
C SER A 513 -22.63 4.37 9.81
N THR A 514 -22.49 5.66 9.50
CA THR A 514 -23.43 6.73 9.87
C THR A 514 -24.65 6.80 8.97
N GLY A 515 -24.65 6.08 7.83
CA GLY A 515 -25.76 6.05 6.88
C GLY A 515 -25.91 7.30 6.03
N GLN A 516 -24.84 8.03 5.78
CA GLN A 516 -24.83 9.25 4.97
C GLN A 516 -24.45 8.94 3.53
N LEU A 517 -25.20 9.45 2.54
CA LEU A 517 -24.81 9.43 1.14
C LEU A 517 -23.86 10.59 0.84
N LEU A 518 -22.75 10.28 0.19
CA LEU A 518 -21.71 11.23 -0.18
C LEU A 518 -21.55 11.29 -1.69
N ASP A 519 -21.12 12.45 -2.20
CA ASP A 519 -20.81 12.59 -3.62
C ASP A 519 -19.53 11.84 -3.98
N PRO A 520 -19.41 11.35 -5.23
CA PRO A 520 -18.21 10.69 -5.68
C PRO A 520 -17.02 11.61 -5.60
N THR A 521 -15.91 11.06 -5.14
CA THR A 521 -14.61 11.73 -5.23
C THR A 521 -14.12 11.68 -6.68
N THR A 522 -13.60 12.80 -7.17
CA THR A 522 -13.04 12.89 -8.52
C THR A 522 -11.63 13.44 -8.50
N GLY A 523 -10.81 13.02 -9.44
CA GLY A 523 -9.44 13.49 -9.55
C GLY A 523 -8.96 13.70 -10.98
N LYS A 524 -7.90 14.52 -11.12
CA LYS A 524 -7.18 14.72 -12.37
C LYS A 524 -5.73 15.01 -12.13
N GLN A 525 -4.86 14.53 -13.01
CA GLN A 525 -3.43 14.70 -12.92
C GLN A 525 -2.81 14.98 -14.29
N VAL A 526 -1.80 15.84 -14.28
CA VAL A 526 -0.77 15.91 -15.33
C VAL A 526 0.53 15.43 -14.72
N GLU A 527 1.24 14.55 -15.40
CA GLU A 527 2.53 14.02 -14.99
C GLU A 527 3.53 14.10 -16.14
N ILE A 528 4.76 14.52 -15.86
CA ILE A 528 5.90 14.49 -16.76
C ILE A 528 7.04 13.78 -16.05
N GLY A 529 7.76 12.90 -16.75
CA GLY A 529 8.85 12.18 -16.13
C GLY A 529 9.86 11.63 -17.13
N ILE A 530 10.88 11.01 -16.56
CA ILE A 530 11.91 10.27 -17.30
C ILE A 530 12.10 8.96 -16.59
N LYS A 531 12.08 7.87 -17.34
CA LYS A 531 12.46 6.53 -16.90
C LYS A 531 13.80 6.17 -17.52
N TYR A 532 14.57 5.36 -16.81
CA TYR A 532 15.84 4.87 -17.30
C TYR A 532 16.04 3.42 -16.89
N GLN A 533 16.15 2.56 -17.87
CA GLN A 533 16.51 1.15 -17.73
C GLN A 533 17.83 0.92 -18.45
N PRO A 534 18.96 0.84 -17.73
CA PRO A 534 20.28 0.71 -18.33
C PRO A 534 20.42 -0.56 -19.18
N VAL A 535 21.16 -0.44 -20.29
CA VAL A 535 21.54 -1.59 -21.12
C VAL A 535 22.70 -2.34 -20.46
N GLY A 536 22.57 -3.67 -20.29
CA GLY A 536 23.63 -4.53 -19.75
C GLY A 536 23.83 -4.43 -18.23
N TRP A 537 22.95 -3.74 -17.53
CA TRP A 537 22.95 -3.60 -16.08
C TRP A 537 21.53 -3.72 -15.52
N ASP A 538 21.36 -4.48 -14.43
CA ASP A 538 20.03 -4.70 -13.85
C ASP A 538 19.64 -3.53 -12.94
N GLY A 539 18.82 -2.65 -13.49
CA GLY A 539 18.38 -1.44 -12.79
C GLY A 539 17.16 -0.80 -13.45
N PHE A 540 16.39 -0.08 -12.63
CA PHE A 540 15.30 0.77 -13.06
C PHE A 540 15.29 2.06 -12.25
N PHE A 541 15.29 3.20 -12.93
CA PHE A 541 15.29 4.54 -12.32
C PHE A 541 14.16 5.38 -12.90
N SER A 542 13.56 6.21 -12.08
CA SER A 542 12.54 7.15 -12.54
C SER A 542 12.61 8.48 -11.79
N ILE A 543 12.30 9.54 -12.51
CA ILE A 543 11.99 10.86 -11.97
C ILE A 543 10.67 11.31 -12.56
N ALA A 544 9.75 11.78 -11.71
CA ALA A 544 8.44 12.28 -12.14
C ALA A 544 8.09 13.58 -11.41
N ALA A 545 7.48 14.51 -12.11
CA ALA A 545 6.86 15.70 -11.57
C ALA A 545 5.37 15.70 -11.91
N TYR A 546 4.51 16.07 -10.95
CA TYR A 546 3.07 15.99 -11.13
C TYR A 546 2.32 17.17 -10.50
N ASP A 547 1.13 17.46 -11.04
CA ASP A 547 0.08 18.32 -10.46
C ASP A 547 -1.22 17.50 -10.40
N LEU A 548 -1.61 17.13 -9.19
CA LEU A 548 -2.74 16.26 -8.89
C LEU A 548 -3.77 17.01 -8.07
N ARG A 549 -5.05 16.87 -8.42
CA ARG A 549 -6.17 17.52 -7.72
C ARG A 549 -7.25 16.47 -7.44
N GLN A 550 -7.81 16.57 -6.24
CA GLN A 550 -8.95 15.76 -5.79
C GLN A 550 -10.08 16.69 -5.32
N ARG A 551 -11.32 16.37 -5.70
CA ARG A 551 -12.54 17.07 -5.26
C ARG A 551 -13.45 16.14 -4.49
N ASN A 552 -14.34 16.75 -3.67
CA ASN A 552 -15.29 16.04 -2.82
C ASN A 552 -14.59 15.07 -1.83
N VAL A 553 -13.54 15.54 -1.17
CA VAL A 553 -12.74 14.72 -0.25
C VAL A 553 -13.53 14.46 1.05
N PRO A 554 -13.87 13.19 1.38
CA PRO A 554 -14.52 12.88 2.64
C PRO A 554 -13.61 13.16 3.84
N THR A 555 -14.10 13.91 4.80
CA THR A 555 -13.35 14.25 6.02
C THR A 555 -14.22 13.96 7.23
N THR A 556 -13.68 13.23 8.21
CA THR A 556 -14.38 12.94 9.46
C THR A 556 -14.25 14.13 10.40
N VAL A 557 -15.39 14.70 10.81
CA VAL A 557 -15.47 15.85 11.70
C VAL A 557 -16.09 15.45 13.03
N ALA A 558 -15.48 15.89 14.14
CA ALA A 558 -16.06 15.70 15.47
C ALA A 558 -17.25 16.64 15.69
N LEU A 559 -18.34 16.11 16.22
CA LEU A 559 -19.53 16.89 16.57
C LEU A 559 -19.43 17.44 18.00
N PRO A 560 -19.88 18.68 18.26
CA PRO A 560 -19.93 19.24 19.62
C PRO A 560 -20.79 18.42 20.59
N SER A 561 -21.80 17.72 20.07
CA SER A 561 -22.69 16.82 20.83
C SER A 561 -22.04 15.49 21.21
N GLY A 562 -20.81 15.24 20.78
CA GLY A 562 -20.13 13.95 20.82
C GLY A 562 -20.45 13.08 19.60
N GLY A 563 -19.49 12.25 19.18
CA GLY A 563 -19.57 11.47 17.95
C GLY A 563 -18.93 12.18 16.76
N THR A 564 -19.10 11.63 15.57
CA THR A 564 -18.52 12.13 14.34
C THR A 564 -19.53 12.19 13.22
N THR A 565 -19.29 13.07 12.25
CA THR A 565 -19.97 13.08 10.95
C THR A 565 -18.92 13.08 9.86
N THR A 566 -19.32 12.77 8.63
CA THR A 566 -18.45 12.90 7.45
C THR A 566 -18.91 14.13 6.67
N GLU A 567 -17.99 15.05 6.42
CA GLU A 567 -18.19 16.19 5.54
C GLU A 567 -17.29 16.05 4.31
N GLN A 568 -17.67 16.66 3.19
CA GLN A 568 -16.82 16.71 2.00
C GLN A 568 -16.18 18.09 1.90
N ILE A 569 -14.87 18.15 2.02
CA ILE A 569 -14.10 19.37 1.77
C ILE A 569 -13.95 19.59 0.26
N GLY A 570 -13.77 20.84 -0.17
CA GLY A 570 -13.79 21.26 -1.56
C GLY A 570 -12.78 20.55 -2.46
N GLU A 571 -11.54 21.01 -2.51
CA GLU A 571 -10.47 20.46 -3.34
C GLU A 571 -9.20 20.31 -2.51
N VAL A 572 -8.44 19.24 -2.74
CA VAL A 572 -7.04 19.09 -2.30
C VAL A 572 -6.17 19.04 -3.53
N ARG A 573 -5.11 19.87 -3.56
CA ARG A 573 -4.14 19.91 -4.64
C ARG A 573 -2.78 19.50 -4.14
N VAL A 574 -2.12 18.61 -4.86
CA VAL A 574 -0.75 18.16 -4.55
C VAL A 574 0.12 18.33 -5.79
N LYS A 575 1.21 19.07 -5.63
CA LYS A 575 2.31 19.14 -6.60
C LYS A 575 3.52 18.48 -6.00
N GLY A 576 4.20 17.65 -6.76
CA GLY A 576 5.36 16.94 -6.23
C GLY A 576 6.37 16.54 -7.27
N ILE A 577 7.52 16.12 -6.73
CA ILE A 577 8.61 15.48 -7.48
C ILE A 577 8.94 14.19 -6.74
N GLU A 578 9.04 13.10 -7.49
CA GLU A 578 9.42 11.77 -7.00
C GLU A 578 10.64 11.28 -7.74
N LEU A 579 11.59 10.70 -7.01
CA LEU A 579 12.74 9.99 -7.56
C LEU A 579 12.71 8.56 -7.01
N GLU A 580 12.97 7.60 -7.85
CA GLU A 580 13.08 6.18 -7.49
C GLU A 580 14.26 5.55 -8.21
N GLY A 581 14.98 4.71 -7.51
CA GLY A 581 15.99 3.84 -8.08
C GLY A 581 15.96 2.48 -7.43
N VAL A 582 15.90 1.43 -8.24
CA VAL A 582 16.07 0.06 -7.81
C VAL A 582 17.07 -0.62 -8.73
N THR A 583 18.09 -1.28 -8.16
CA THR A 583 19.18 -1.81 -8.97
C THR A 583 20.00 -2.85 -8.22
N SER A 584 20.60 -3.77 -8.97
CA SER A 584 21.70 -4.61 -8.54
C SER A 584 23.01 -3.94 -8.95
N LEU A 585 23.69 -3.29 -7.99
CA LEU A 585 24.92 -2.52 -8.22
C LEU A 585 26.13 -3.41 -8.56
N ALA A 586 26.13 -4.60 -8.02
CA ALA A 586 27.13 -5.66 -8.24
C ALA A 586 26.50 -7.01 -7.86
N ASP A 587 27.17 -8.10 -8.16
CA ASP A 587 26.75 -9.43 -7.73
C ASP A 587 26.52 -9.45 -6.21
N GLY A 588 25.31 -9.79 -5.80
CA GLY A 588 24.88 -9.82 -4.41
C GLY A 588 24.58 -8.46 -3.77
N LEU A 589 24.80 -7.30 -4.45
CA LEU A 589 24.56 -5.97 -3.89
C LEU A 589 23.32 -5.32 -4.54
N ASN A 590 22.23 -5.28 -3.80
CA ASN A 590 20.98 -4.67 -4.22
C ASN A 590 20.73 -3.34 -3.50
N LEU A 591 20.18 -2.39 -4.23
CA LEU A 591 19.83 -1.06 -3.74
C LEU A 591 18.38 -0.74 -4.10
N ARG A 592 17.64 -0.17 -3.15
CA ARG A 592 16.42 0.61 -3.40
C ARG A 592 16.53 1.97 -2.75
N ALA A 593 16.25 3.03 -3.51
CA ALA A 593 16.29 4.42 -3.03
C ALA A 593 15.05 5.18 -3.50
N ALA A 594 14.51 6.01 -2.64
CA ALA A 594 13.35 6.84 -2.93
C ALA A 594 13.49 8.22 -2.30
N TYR A 595 13.04 9.24 -3.03
CA TYR A 595 12.88 10.59 -2.53
C TYR A 595 11.58 11.18 -3.03
N THR A 596 10.89 11.93 -2.17
CA THR A 596 9.66 12.62 -2.51
C THR A 596 9.66 14.01 -1.92
N TYR A 597 9.32 14.97 -2.75
CA TYR A 597 8.92 16.32 -2.33
C TYR A 597 7.46 16.56 -2.70
N MET A 598 6.64 17.01 -1.74
CA MET A 598 5.23 17.30 -1.96
C MET A 598 4.84 18.66 -1.37
N LYS A 599 4.22 19.51 -2.19
CA LYS A 599 3.44 20.65 -1.74
C LYS A 599 1.97 20.30 -1.85
N ALA A 600 1.36 19.93 -0.73
CA ALA A 600 -0.07 19.65 -0.62
C ALA A 600 -0.79 20.84 0.01
N GLU A 601 -1.95 21.22 -0.51
CA GLU A 601 -2.77 22.32 -0.01
C GLU A 601 -4.27 22.02 -0.14
N ILE A 602 -5.05 22.40 0.83
CA ILE A 602 -6.50 22.44 0.79
C ILE A 602 -6.87 23.70 0.02
N VAL A 603 -7.81 23.60 -0.92
CA VAL A 603 -8.26 24.72 -1.75
C VAL A 603 -9.73 25.01 -1.46
N GLY A 604 -9.98 26.18 -0.88
CA GLY A 604 -11.30 26.64 -0.47
C GLY A 604 -11.72 26.15 0.92
N GLY A 605 -12.83 26.70 1.41
CA GLY A 605 -13.35 26.42 2.74
C GLY A 605 -12.61 27.14 3.86
N ASN A 606 -12.81 26.66 5.10
CA ASN A 606 -12.25 27.30 6.31
C ASN A 606 -10.74 27.05 6.47
N ASP A 607 -10.22 26.00 5.86
CA ASP A 607 -8.83 25.55 5.98
C ASP A 607 -8.03 25.85 4.69
N ASP A 608 -8.49 26.83 3.87
CA ASP A 608 -7.86 27.22 2.60
C ASP A 608 -6.38 27.57 2.77
N GLY A 609 -5.53 27.01 1.91
CA GLY A 609 -4.08 27.17 1.95
C GLY A 609 -3.35 26.27 2.97
N ASN A 610 -4.07 25.64 3.89
CA ASN A 610 -3.48 24.71 4.86
C ASN A 610 -3.05 23.40 4.19
N ARG A 611 -2.10 22.72 4.83
CA ARG A 611 -1.67 21.38 4.43
C ARG A 611 -2.65 20.33 4.97
N PRO A 612 -3.03 19.32 4.18
CA PRO A 612 -3.76 18.16 4.72
C PRO A 612 -3.00 17.46 5.85
N ASP A 613 -3.75 16.84 6.77
CA ASP A 613 -3.21 16.14 7.93
C ASP A 613 -2.25 15.00 7.54
N ASN A 614 -1.21 14.82 8.33
CA ASN A 614 -0.21 13.75 8.23
C ASN A 614 0.46 13.59 6.84
N VAL A 615 0.55 14.67 6.05
CA VAL A 615 1.25 14.70 4.76
C VAL A 615 2.59 15.41 4.92
N PRO A 616 3.73 14.69 4.86
CA PRO A 616 5.06 15.30 4.97
C PRO A 616 5.41 16.09 3.70
N ALA A 617 6.21 17.17 3.84
CA ALA A 617 6.72 17.89 2.69
C ALA A 617 7.83 17.14 1.95
N ASN A 618 8.64 16.40 2.70
CA ASN A 618 9.75 15.61 2.17
C ASN A 618 9.75 14.24 2.83
N SER A 619 10.07 13.22 2.05
CA SER A 619 10.40 11.88 2.55
C SER A 619 11.55 11.30 1.73
N THR A 620 12.37 10.50 2.40
CA THR A 620 13.51 9.82 1.76
C THR A 620 13.66 8.46 2.37
N SER A 621 13.94 7.46 1.56
CA SER A 621 14.31 6.14 2.04
C SER A 621 15.39 5.51 1.19
N LEU A 622 16.23 4.70 1.82
CA LEU A 622 17.30 3.94 1.21
C LEU A 622 17.36 2.58 1.89
N TRP A 623 17.40 1.51 1.11
CA TRP A 623 17.70 0.15 1.55
C TRP A 623 18.83 -0.42 0.71
N LEU A 624 19.84 -0.96 1.38
CA LEU A 624 20.94 -1.74 0.78
C LEU A 624 20.90 -3.15 1.33
N ASP A 625 21.12 -4.14 0.47
CA ASP A 625 21.24 -5.55 0.82
C ASP A 625 22.45 -6.13 0.10
N TYR A 626 23.34 -6.75 0.84
CA TYR A 626 24.54 -7.36 0.30
C TYR A 626 24.70 -8.81 0.76
N SER A 627 24.74 -9.72 -0.17
CA SER A 627 25.07 -11.13 0.02
C SER A 627 26.54 -11.39 -0.37
N PHE A 628 27.34 -11.92 0.55
CA PHE A 628 28.76 -12.18 0.30
C PHE A 628 28.94 -13.30 -0.73
N ALA A 629 29.91 -13.12 -1.63
CA ALA A 629 30.19 -14.07 -2.70
C ALA A 629 30.66 -15.44 -2.17
N GLN A 630 30.43 -16.50 -2.95
CA GLN A 630 30.70 -17.89 -2.58
C GLN A 630 32.19 -18.17 -2.26
N ASP A 631 33.14 -17.40 -2.84
CA ASP A 631 34.56 -17.60 -2.66
C ASP A 631 35.18 -16.81 -1.49
N THR A 632 34.34 -16.25 -0.60
CA THR A 632 34.81 -15.45 0.52
C THR A 632 34.72 -16.21 1.85
N ALA A 633 35.48 -15.75 2.86
CA ALA A 633 35.38 -16.29 4.22
C ALA A 633 33.98 -16.08 4.88
N LEU A 634 33.16 -15.20 4.30
CA LEU A 634 31.79 -14.88 4.73
C LEU A 634 30.75 -15.49 3.80
N GLU A 635 31.11 -16.51 3.02
CA GLU A 635 30.15 -17.23 2.16
C GLU A 635 28.87 -17.59 2.90
N GLY A 636 27.73 -17.30 2.27
CA GLY A 636 26.39 -17.52 2.82
C GLY A 636 25.90 -16.42 3.74
N PHE A 637 26.76 -15.55 4.27
CA PHE A 637 26.30 -14.38 5.02
C PHE A 637 25.81 -13.28 4.08
N GLY A 638 24.87 -12.49 4.59
CA GLY A 638 24.47 -11.24 3.98
C GLY A 638 24.07 -10.23 5.04
N ILE A 639 24.14 -8.97 4.69
CA ILE A 639 23.81 -7.84 5.55
C ILE A 639 22.90 -6.87 4.80
N GLY A 640 21.86 -6.39 5.47
CA GLY A 640 20.97 -5.35 4.98
C GLY A 640 20.98 -4.12 5.88
N GLY A 641 20.72 -2.96 5.32
CA GLY A 641 20.59 -1.75 6.10
C GLY A 641 19.73 -0.72 5.41
N GLY A 642 18.92 -0.01 6.20
CA GLY A 642 18.00 1.00 5.70
C GLY A 642 17.98 2.27 6.52
N VAL A 643 17.64 3.36 5.84
CA VAL A 643 17.32 4.65 6.46
C VAL A 643 16.00 5.17 5.89
N ARG A 644 15.12 5.64 6.77
CA ARG A 644 13.84 6.24 6.42
C ARG A 644 13.72 7.60 7.10
N TYR A 645 13.49 8.64 6.30
CA TYR A 645 13.21 9.99 6.80
C TYR A 645 11.79 10.39 6.39
N VAL A 646 10.99 10.79 7.38
CA VAL A 646 9.69 11.42 7.19
C VAL A 646 9.79 12.85 7.71
N GLY A 647 9.56 13.83 6.84
CA GLY A 647 9.68 15.24 7.16
C GLY A 647 8.58 15.76 8.08
N GLN A 648 8.71 17.04 8.43
CA GLN A 648 7.71 17.76 9.20
C GLN A 648 6.33 17.71 8.52
N ARG A 649 5.28 17.54 9.33
CA ARG A 649 3.88 17.47 8.92
C ARG A 649 2.96 18.01 10.01
N TYR A 650 1.69 18.20 9.65
CA TYR A 650 0.67 18.61 10.61
C TYR A 650 -0.29 17.47 10.93
N GLY A 651 -0.76 17.39 12.17
CA GLY A 651 -1.68 16.35 12.62
C GLY A 651 -3.16 16.65 12.34
N ASP A 652 -3.49 17.88 11.92
CA ASP A 652 -4.85 18.31 11.61
C ASP A 652 -4.89 19.28 10.43
N THR A 653 -6.05 19.44 9.80
CA THR A 653 -6.25 20.35 8.67
C THR A 653 -6.14 21.83 9.03
N LYS A 654 -6.24 22.17 10.33
CA LYS A 654 -6.03 23.53 10.83
C LYS A 654 -4.55 23.86 11.03
N ASN A 655 -3.67 22.88 10.87
CA ASN A 655 -2.22 22.96 11.10
C ASN A 655 -1.84 23.40 12.52
N THR A 656 -2.60 22.93 13.51
CA THR A 656 -2.37 23.26 14.94
C THR A 656 -1.46 22.27 15.65
N PHE A 657 -1.39 21.01 15.18
CA PHE A 657 -0.46 19.99 15.70
C PHE A 657 0.77 19.90 14.80
N ASP A 658 1.86 20.52 15.20
CA ASP A 658 3.14 20.44 14.48
C ASP A 658 3.88 19.16 14.88
N LEU A 659 4.18 18.30 13.92
CA LEU A 659 4.88 17.04 14.08
C LEU A 659 6.27 17.14 13.44
N ASP A 660 7.30 17.07 14.27
CA ASP A 660 8.69 17.09 13.83
C ASP A 660 9.01 15.97 12.83
N GLY A 661 10.00 16.20 11.98
CA GLY A 661 10.55 15.17 11.11
C GLY A 661 11.27 14.09 11.92
N VAL A 662 11.23 12.85 11.43
CA VAL A 662 11.87 11.70 12.07
C VAL A 662 12.76 10.95 11.09
N THR A 663 13.94 10.52 11.56
CA THR A 663 14.82 9.59 10.85
C THR A 663 14.89 8.29 11.62
N LEU A 664 14.64 7.18 10.93
CA LEU A 664 14.70 5.82 11.46
C LEU A 664 15.77 5.03 10.71
N PHE A 665 16.41 4.10 11.40
CA PHE A 665 17.41 3.20 10.84
C PHE A 665 16.97 1.75 11.05
N ASP A 666 17.14 0.94 10.03
CA ASP A 666 16.82 -0.48 10.03
C ASP A 666 18.06 -1.31 9.65
N ALA A 667 18.16 -2.55 10.11
CA ALA A 667 19.23 -3.47 9.73
C ALA A 667 18.72 -4.90 9.60
N ALA A 668 19.43 -5.67 8.79
CA ALA A 668 19.22 -7.09 8.62
C ALA A 668 20.57 -7.83 8.59
N ILE A 669 20.57 -9.06 9.08
CA ILE A 669 21.64 -10.02 8.83
C ILE A 669 20.97 -11.34 8.45
N HIS A 670 21.51 -12.00 7.43
CA HIS A 670 21.04 -13.32 7.06
C HIS A 670 22.20 -14.26 6.79
N TYR A 671 21.96 -15.53 6.98
CA TYR A 671 22.92 -16.60 6.69
C TYR A 671 22.21 -17.73 5.96
N LYS A 672 22.66 -18.02 4.75
CA LYS A 672 22.15 -19.10 3.90
C LYS A 672 23.21 -20.16 3.73
N LYS A 673 22.87 -21.38 4.11
CA LYS A 673 23.73 -22.56 3.91
C LYS A 673 22.90 -23.75 3.48
N ASN A 674 23.24 -24.34 2.34
CA ASN A 674 22.45 -25.42 1.74
C ASN A 674 20.98 -24.97 1.60
N ASN A 675 20.09 -25.74 2.25
CA ASN A 675 18.64 -25.55 2.22
C ASN A 675 18.10 -24.70 3.39
N MET A 676 18.97 -24.12 4.21
CA MET A 676 18.59 -23.38 5.40
C MET A 676 18.97 -21.91 5.26
N THR A 677 18.04 -21.03 5.62
CA THR A 677 18.29 -19.59 5.77
C THR A 677 17.89 -19.15 7.18
N ALA A 678 18.82 -18.53 7.90
CA ALA A 678 18.53 -17.85 9.15
C ALA A 678 18.61 -16.34 8.90
N SER A 679 17.64 -15.56 9.40
CA SER A 679 17.64 -14.11 9.31
C SER A 679 17.30 -13.46 10.64
N LEU A 680 17.88 -12.28 10.87
CA LEU A 680 17.56 -11.39 11.98
C LEU A 680 17.37 -9.98 11.43
N ASN A 681 16.19 -9.43 11.62
CA ASN A 681 15.83 -8.09 11.19
C ASN A 681 15.56 -7.20 12.40
N VAL A 682 16.05 -5.96 12.36
CA VAL A 682 15.84 -4.96 13.41
C VAL A 682 15.35 -3.68 12.75
N LYS A 683 14.12 -3.26 13.07
CA LYS A 683 13.55 -1.98 12.63
C LYS A 683 13.68 -0.95 13.75
N ASN A 684 13.87 0.33 13.38
CA ASN A 684 14.12 1.42 14.33
C ASN A 684 15.21 1.06 15.36
N ILE A 685 16.42 0.75 14.90
CA ILE A 685 17.55 0.28 15.72
C ILE A 685 17.82 1.21 16.91
N ALA A 686 17.71 2.52 16.68
CA ALA A 686 17.97 3.54 17.70
C ALA A 686 16.86 3.63 18.76
N ASP A 687 15.80 2.85 18.65
CA ASP A 687 14.61 2.91 19.51
C ASP A 687 14.03 4.32 19.64
N LYS A 688 14.02 5.05 18.51
CA LYS A 688 13.54 6.43 18.47
C LYS A 688 12.07 6.49 18.89
N ASN A 689 11.80 7.21 19.97
CA ASN A 689 10.45 7.49 20.43
C ASN A 689 9.94 8.77 19.74
N TYR A 690 8.86 8.68 18.96
CA TYR A 690 8.30 9.79 18.19
C TYR A 690 6.78 9.67 18.08
N VAL A 691 6.13 10.80 17.84
CA VAL A 691 4.70 10.84 17.54
C VAL A 691 4.53 10.68 16.02
N ALA A 692 3.89 9.60 15.59
CA ALA A 692 3.66 9.30 14.19
C ALA A 692 2.57 10.20 13.60
N SER A 693 1.46 10.37 14.33
CA SER A 693 0.34 11.20 13.90
C SER A 693 -0.37 11.84 15.08
N CYS A 694 -1.10 12.92 14.80
CA CYS A 694 -2.10 13.50 15.68
C CYS A 694 -3.37 13.81 14.88
N SER A 695 -4.46 13.98 15.60
CA SER A 695 -5.75 14.42 15.08
C SER A 695 -6.57 15.04 16.21
N SER A 696 -7.79 15.47 15.93
CA SER A 696 -8.77 15.85 16.97
C SER A 696 -9.11 14.71 17.94
N PHE A 697 -8.76 13.47 17.60
CA PHE A 697 -8.93 12.28 18.45
C PHE A 697 -7.69 11.92 19.27
N GLY A 698 -6.65 12.76 19.25
CA GLY A 698 -5.40 12.54 19.96
C GLY A 698 -4.23 12.20 19.07
N CYS A 699 -3.14 11.76 19.70
CA CYS A 699 -1.88 11.43 19.05
C CYS A 699 -1.56 9.94 19.18
N THR A 700 -0.87 9.38 18.18
CA THR A 700 -0.39 8.00 18.16
C THR A 700 1.14 8.01 18.06
N TYR A 701 1.80 7.20 18.86
CA TYR A 701 3.23 6.98 18.72
C TYR A 701 3.54 6.11 17.50
N GLY A 702 4.70 6.35 16.90
CA GLY A 702 5.26 5.44 15.90
C GLY A 702 5.92 4.22 16.56
N ASP A 703 6.19 3.21 15.75
CA ASP A 703 6.77 1.96 16.21
C ASP A 703 8.17 2.17 16.82
N GLY A 704 8.36 1.59 17.98
CA GLY A 704 9.65 1.46 18.61
C GLY A 704 10.51 0.42 17.90
N ARG A 705 11.64 0.08 18.53
CA ARG A 705 12.51 -0.96 18.01
C ARG A 705 11.79 -2.31 18.02
N THR A 706 11.77 -2.97 16.87
CA THR A 706 11.33 -4.35 16.72
C THR A 706 12.47 -5.23 16.25
N VAL A 707 12.52 -6.44 16.75
CA VAL A 707 13.50 -7.47 16.39
C VAL A 707 12.73 -8.72 15.96
N MET A 708 13.04 -9.27 14.79
CA MET A 708 12.45 -10.48 14.26
C MET A 708 13.53 -11.44 13.80
N GLY A 709 13.49 -12.68 14.30
CA GLY A 709 14.32 -13.79 13.84
C GLY A 709 13.50 -14.81 13.09
N LYS A 710 14.00 -15.28 11.93
CA LYS A 710 13.35 -16.34 11.13
C LYS A 710 14.37 -17.43 10.81
N LEU A 711 13.90 -18.68 10.82
CA LEU A 711 14.65 -19.84 10.34
C LEU A 711 13.79 -20.55 9.30
N THR A 712 14.32 -20.65 8.07
CA THR A 712 13.60 -21.16 6.91
C THR A 712 14.36 -22.33 6.30
N PHE A 713 13.65 -23.40 5.93
CA PHE A 713 14.15 -24.56 5.19
C PHE A 713 13.48 -24.58 3.82
N GLN A 714 14.28 -24.80 2.76
CA GLN A 714 13.81 -24.85 1.37
C GLN A 714 14.33 -26.14 0.71
N TRP A 715 13.53 -26.76 -0.18
CA TRP A 715 13.91 -27.96 -0.93
C TRP A 715 13.27 -27.99 -2.32
#